data_9709116e0490de3563ae4978af363e30
#
_entry.id   9709116e0490de3563ae4978af363e30
#
_cell.length_a   1.000
_cell.length_b   1.000
_cell.length_c   1.000
_cell.angle_alpha   90.00
_cell.angle_beta   90.00
_cell.angle_gamma   90.00
#
_symmetry.space_group_name_H-M   'P 1'
#
loop_
_entity.id
_entity.type
_entity.pdbx_description
1 polymer ?
#
loop_
_entity_poly.entity_id
_entity_poly.type
_entity_poly.pdbx_seq_one_letter_code
_entity_poly.pdbx_strand_id
1 'polypeptide(L)'
;METDITKGLNQQQVAESRNRHGDNVLTPPEKASVWTQFLEKFKDPLIKILLVALVLSIGIACYEAFWLNAGGKAFLEPLGIFLAVTLATVIGFVIELNANKKFEMLNQMNDDAAVTVVRDGNITQVARRDIVVGDVVILETGDEVPADGNLVDSVSLSINESTLTGEPVIKKTHIEADFKKDATYPSNRALRGTTVTEGHGTMLVDAVGDATEYGKVYEAAQIDNGVKTPLTLQFERLGRLVSYASYTIGALIIVGRLCIYNYGTGFEWMGFIEYLLTTIMLAVTLIVVSVPEGLPMSVTLSLALSMRRMLATNNLVRKMHACETMGATTVICTDKTGTLTQNQMRIYETQFAALGKSQQLADNNESKLIAEAIAVNSTAFLDRGADRPTVVGNPTEGALLLWLNDQHTDYKPLRDNAAVTEQLPFSTMRKFMATVVDSGVCPGKRIAYVKGAPEIVIDKCRNFPDGVTKEQLREALLGYQQKAMRTLGFAYQEVGDGKAVESDSLNADNLTFMGIVAISDPVRADVPAAVKESIDAGIKIKIVTGDTPGTAKEIGRQIGLWNDNTDNDSNIITGPDFAALDDNDAAEAARRIKIMSRARPTDKSRLVGLLQQQGEVVAVTGDGTNDAPALNAAQVGLSMGDGTSVAKEASDITIMDNSFASITRAVMWGRSLYQNIQRFILFQLTVNLVACTIVLIGAFTGQQSPLTVTQMLWVNLIMDAFAALALASLPPNEAVMRNKPRRLNDFIINRTMKWFIIGVSAVFVVVLFGFMQYLKANQVDSLDGFNLPDFFASFLNFSNAEMNAYDVTLFFTFFVMLQFWNLFNAKSFESDYSGFSRLRDSKVFFLTAAIIIVGQVLIVTFGGEMLNVVPLGWKDWLRLIIASSAVVWIGELVHLVLRLKHKKA
;
A
#
# COMPACT_ATOMS: atom_id res chain seq x y z
N MET A 1 -32.98 -28.99 2.12
CA MET A 1 -33.48 -28.64 3.46
C MET A 1 -34.54 -27.58 3.29
N GLU A 2 -35.75 -27.78 3.78
CA GLU A 2 -36.70 -26.67 3.88
C GLU A 2 -36.31 -25.84 5.10
N THR A 3 -35.82 -24.64 4.86
CA THR A 3 -35.46 -23.70 5.92
C THR A 3 -36.69 -22.87 6.30
N ASP A 4 -37.01 -22.80 7.56
CA ASP A 4 -38.02 -21.84 8.07
C ASP A 4 -37.47 -20.44 7.97
N ILE A 5 -38.00 -19.63 7.08
CA ILE A 5 -37.53 -18.28 6.76
C ILE A 5 -37.52 -17.35 7.98
N THR A 6 -38.45 -17.59 8.93
CA THR A 6 -38.59 -16.75 10.12
C THR A 6 -37.59 -17.09 11.23
N LYS A 7 -37.16 -18.36 11.28
CA LYS A 7 -36.25 -18.86 12.32
C LYS A 7 -34.82 -19.05 11.84
N GLY A 8 -34.63 -19.23 10.53
CA GLY A 8 -33.33 -19.55 9.97
C GLY A 8 -32.84 -20.96 10.40
N LEU A 9 -31.58 -21.25 10.13
CA LEU A 9 -30.94 -22.52 10.50
C LEU A 9 -30.51 -22.51 11.97
N ASN A 10 -30.59 -23.69 12.61
CA ASN A 10 -29.96 -23.92 13.90
C ASN A 10 -28.51 -24.39 13.74
N GLN A 11 -27.72 -24.42 14.82
CA GLN A 11 -26.33 -24.81 14.79
C GLN A 11 -26.08 -26.20 14.20
N GLN A 12 -26.96 -27.17 14.45
CA GLN A 12 -26.84 -28.50 13.91
C GLN A 12 -27.07 -28.55 12.40
N GLN A 13 -28.07 -27.82 11.93
CA GLN A 13 -28.36 -27.67 10.49
C GLN A 13 -27.25 -26.95 9.75
N VAL A 14 -26.65 -25.92 10.36
CA VAL A 14 -25.46 -25.21 9.81
C VAL A 14 -24.30 -26.19 9.63
N ALA A 15 -24.00 -27.04 10.64
CA ALA A 15 -22.93 -28.03 10.55
C ALA A 15 -23.24 -29.11 9.47
N GLU A 16 -24.48 -29.52 9.36
CA GLU A 16 -24.89 -30.48 8.31
C GLU A 16 -24.80 -29.90 6.93
N SER A 17 -25.27 -28.65 6.73
CA SER A 17 -25.16 -27.95 5.44
C SER A 17 -23.70 -27.73 5.04
N ARG A 18 -22.84 -27.33 5.98
CA ARG A 18 -21.40 -27.17 5.77
C ARG A 18 -20.72 -28.46 5.32
N ASN A 19 -21.06 -29.59 5.96
CA ASN A 19 -20.52 -30.89 5.56
C ASN A 19 -20.98 -31.34 4.17
N ARG A 20 -22.16 -30.90 3.72
CA ARG A 20 -22.75 -31.30 2.44
C ARG A 20 -22.34 -30.38 1.29
N HIS A 21 -22.24 -29.10 1.51
CA HIS A 21 -22.06 -28.06 0.47
C HIS A 21 -20.71 -27.32 0.57
N GLY A 22 -19.92 -27.56 1.63
CA GLY A 22 -18.66 -26.86 1.88
C GLY A 22 -18.81 -25.49 2.53
N ASP A 23 -17.69 -24.80 2.65
CA ASP A 23 -17.60 -23.43 3.15
C ASP A 23 -17.82 -22.41 2.02
N ASN A 24 -18.26 -21.20 2.36
CA ASN A 24 -18.42 -20.12 1.38
C ASN A 24 -17.09 -19.46 1.04
N VAL A 25 -16.11 -20.26 0.62
CA VAL A 25 -14.76 -19.83 0.22
C VAL A 25 -14.55 -20.21 -1.23
N LEU A 26 -13.97 -19.29 -2.02
CA LEU A 26 -13.52 -19.58 -3.37
C LEU A 26 -12.20 -20.37 -3.27
N THR A 27 -12.11 -21.46 -4.01
CA THR A 27 -10.88 -22.24 -4.06
C THR A 27 -9.82 -21.45 -4.82
N PRO A 28 -8.69 -21.07 -4.15
CA PRO A 28 -7.60 -20.42 -4.86
C PRO A 28 -7.08 -21.34 -5.98
N PRO A 29 -6.50 -20.77 -7.06
CA PRO A 29 -5.91 -21.58 -8.11
C PRO A 29 -4.95 -22.61 -7.52
N GLU A 30 -4.98 -23.83 -8.05
CA GLU A 30 -4.06 -24.89 -7.63
C GLU A 30 -2.63 -24.37 -7.77
N LYS A 31 -1.99 -24.12 -6.64
CA LYS A 31 -0.59 -23.72 -6.64
C LYS A 31 0.23 -24.88 -7.16
N ALA A 32 1.09 -24.59 -8.12
CA ALA A 32 2.12 -25.53 -8.52
C ALA A 32 2.78 -26.12 -7.27
N SER A 33 3.04 -27.40 -7.25
CA SER A 33 3.68 -28.06 -6.10
C SER A 33 4.97 -27.32 -5.73
N VAL A 34 5.36 -27.36 -4.45
CA VAL A 34 6.61 -26.72 -3.99
C VAL A 34 7.80 -27.16 -4.83
N TRP A 35 7.80 -28.41 -5.30
CA TRP A 35 8.82 -28.95 -6.19
C TRP A 35 8.75 -28.33 -7.59
N THR A 36 7.57 -28.13 -8.15
CA THR A 36 7.39 -27.47 -9.46
C THR A 36 7.87 -26.03 -9.40
N GLN A 37 7.51 -25.29 -8.34
CA GLN A 37 7.98 -23.92 -8.12
C GLN A 37 9.51 -23.86 -7.96
N PHE A 38 10.11 -24.82 -7.25
CA PHE A 38 11.57 -24.93 -7.14
C PHE A 38 12.23 -25.21 -8.51
N LEU A 39 11.70 -26.16 -9.27
CA LEU A 39 12.22 -26.48 -10.60
C LEU A 39 12.05 -25.32 -11.60
N GLU A 40 11.02 -24.50 -11.42
CA GLU A 40 10.85 -23.30 -12.24
C GLU A 40 11.96 -22.28 -12.05
N LYS A 41 12.63 -22.23 -10.89
CA LYS A 41 13.81 -21.39 -10.69
C LYS A 41 14.93 -21.69 -11.67
N PHE A 42 15.06 -22.93 -12.10
CA PHE A 42 16.07 -23.32 -13.10
C PHE A 42 15.74 -22.84 -14.53
N LYS A 43 14.56 -22.27 -14.75
CA LYS A 43 14.21 -21.56 -15.99
C LYS A 43 14.75 -20.13 -16.03
N ASP A 44 15.19 -19.59 -14.87
CA ASP A 44 15.76 -18.26 -14.78
C ASP A 44 17.00 -18.15 -15.68
N PRO A 45 17.09 -17.10 -16.53
CA PRO A 45 18.26 -16.89 -17.40
C PRO A 45 19.59 -16.88 -16.66
N LEU A 46 19.61 -16.35 -15.42
CA LEU A 46 20.80 -16.24 -14.59
C LEU A 46 21.28 -17.62 -14.15
N ILE A 47 20.38 -18.45 -13.63
CA ILE A 47 20.69 -19.83 -13.23
C ILE A 47 21.12 -20.67 -14.43
N LYS A 48 20.53 -20.44 -15.61
CA LYS A 48 20.97 -21.13 -16.84
C LYS A 48 22.43 -20.82 -17.19
N ILE A 49 22.86 -19.58 -17.04
CA ILE A 49 24.26 -19.19 -17.27
C ILE A 49 25.19 -19.94 -16.30
N LEU A 50 24.81 -20.02 -15.03
CA LEU A 50 25.58 -20.77 -14.04
C LEU A 50 25.64 -22.27 -14.32
N LEU A 51 24.55 -22.85 -14.80
CA LEU A 51 24.53 -24.25 -15.24
C LEU A 51 25.43 -24.48 -16.46
N VAL A 52 25.46 -23.57 -17.42
CA VAL A 52 26.38 -23.61 -18.56
C VAL A 52 27.84 -23.50 -18.06
N ALA A 53 28.11 -22.60 -17.12
CA ALA A 53 29.40 -22.47 -16.49
C ALA A 53 29.84 -23.77 -15.79
N LEU A 54 28.90 -24.39 -15.06
CA LEU A 54 29.14 -25.68 -14.39
C LEU A 54 29.49 -26.78 -15.39
N VAL A 55 28.73 -26.88 -16.49
CA VAL A 55 29.01 -27.88 -17.55
C VAL A 55 30.38 -27.66 -18.20
N LEU A 56 30.75 -26.42 -18.48
CA LEU A 56 32.06 -26.07 -19.01
C LEU A 56 33.18 -26.39 -18.01
N SER A 57 32.99 -26.06 -16.72
CA SER A 57 33.95 -26.37 -15.67
C SER A 57 34.16 -27.89 -15.49
N ILE A 58 33.07 -28.67 -15.57
CA ILE A 58 33.16 -30.14 -15.56
C ILE A 58 33.94 -30.64 -16.78
N GLY A 59 33.71 -30.08 -17.97
CA GLY A 59 34.43 -30.44 -19.17
C GLY A 59 35.95 -30.18 -19.05
N ILE A 60 36.31 -29.02 -18.47
CA ILE A 60 37.73 -28.67 -18.20
C ILE A 60 38.34 -29.59 -17.15
N ALA A 61 37.61 -29.84 -16.04
CA ALA A 61 38.03 -30.74 -15.01
C ALA A 61 38.26 -32.17 -15.53
N CYS A 62 37.42 -32.65 -16.45
CA CYS A 62 37.65 -33.93 -17.13
C CYS A 62 38.90 -33.90 -17.98
N TYR A 63 39.17 -32.83 -18.73
CA TYR A 63 40.38 -32.68 -19.51
C TYR A 63 41.63 -32.66 -18.63
N GLU A 64 41.62 -31.88 -17.55
CA GLU A 64 42.74 -31.82 -16.58
C GLU A 64 42.96 -33.16 -15.87
N ALA A 65 41.90 -33.83 -15.41
CA ALA A 65 41.98 -35.08 -14.69
C ALA A 65 42.48 -36.23 -15.56
N PHE A 66 42.03 -36.36 -16.80
CA PHE A 66 42.32 -37.50 -17.66
C PHE A 66 43.48 -37.25 -18.64
N TRP A 67 43.74 -36.02 -19.06
CA TRP A 67 44.80 -35.71 -20.03
C TRP A 67 46.05 -35.12 -19.37
N LEU A 68 45.87 -34.24 -18.33
CA LEU A 68 46.98 -33.62 -17.64
C LEU A 68 47.37 -34.37 -16.34
N ASN A 69 46.72 -35.50 -16.04
CA ASN A 69 46.92 -36.29 -14.84
C ASN A 69 46.77 -35.51 -13.51
N ALA A 70 45.98 -34.49 -13.46
CA ALA A 70 45.69 -33.71 -12.24
C ALA A 70 44.88 -34.49 -11.20
N GLY A 71 44.34 -35.65 -11.54
CA GLY A 71 43.55 -36.52 -10.65
C GLY A 71 42.24 -35.94 -10.20
N GLY A 72 41.71 -36.46 -9.09
CA GLY A 72 40.38 -36.06 -8.56
C GLY A 72 40.28 -34.62 -8.07
N LYS A 73 41.40 -33.92 -7.86
CA LYS A 73 41.43 -32.52 -7.39
C LYS A 73 40.83 -31.55 -8.41
N ALA A 74 40.93 -31.84 -9.73
CA ALA A 74 40.36 -31.05 -10.78
C ALA A 74 38.82 -30.89 -10.62
N PHE A 75 38.11 -31.80 -9.99
CA PHE A 75 36.68 -31.74 -9.77
C PHE A 75 36.24 -30.89 -8.55
N LEU A 76 37.17 -30.36 -7.76
CA LEU A 76 36.81 -29.52 -6.59
C LEU A 76 36.18 -28.21 -6.99
N GLU A 77 36.64 -27.57 -8.06
CA GLU A 77 36.05 -26.31 -8.56
C GLU A 77 34.64 -26.52 -9.11
N PRO A 78 34.35 -27.48 -10.03
CA PRO A 78 32.99 -27.82 -10.42
C PRO A 78 32.07 -28.17 -9.26
N LEU A 79 32.57 -28.92 -8.26
CA LEU A 79 31.81 -29.24 -7.05
C LEU A 79 31.44 -27.97 -6.27
N GLY A 80 32.39 -27.05 -6.14
CA GLY A 80 32.21 -25.76 -5.49
C GLY A 80 31.12 -24.93 -6.19
N ILE A 81 31.14 -24.85 -7.52
CA ILE A 81 30.12 -24.17 -8.32
C ILE A 81 28.76 -24.83 -8.13
N PHE A 82 28.68 -26.17 -8.19
CA PHE A 82 27.44 -26.91 -7.98
C PHE A 82 26.84 -26.66 -6.60
N LEU A 83 27.64 -26.73 -5.54
CA LEU A 83 27.19 -26.49 -4.17
C LEU A 83 26.74 -25.06 -3.99
N ALA A 84 27.47 -24.08 -4.52
CA ALA A 84 27.10 -22.67 -4.42
C ALA A 84 25.80 -22.37 -5.16
N VAL A 85 25.62 -22.83 -6.40
CA VAL A 85 24.39 -22.65 -7.17
C VAL A 85 23.21 -23.30 -6.45
N THR A 86 23.40 -24.52 -5.95
CA THR A 86 22.33 -25.23 -5.21
C THR A 86 21.95 -24.49 -3.94
N LEU A 87 22.92 -24.09 -3.14
CA LEU A 87 22.69 -23.38 -1.87
C LEU A 87 21.98 -22.04 -2.10
N ALA A 88 22.41 -21.28 -3.08
CA ALA A 88 21.80 -20.01 -3.43
C ALA A 88 20.35 -20.16 -3.91
N THR A 89 20.12 -21.12 -4.81
CA THR A 89 18.78 -21.40 -5.31
C THR A 89 17.84 -21.82 -4.17
N VAL A 90 18.32 -22.66 -3.25
CA VAL A 90 17.56 -23.09 -2.07
C VAL A 90 17.30 -21.92 -1.12
N ILE A 91 18.32 -21.12 -0.77
CA ILE A 91 18.14 -19.98 0.13
C ILE A 91 17.17 -18.98 -0.48
N GLY A 92 17.35 -18.60 -1.73
CA GLY A 92 16.47 -17.68 -2.45
C GLY A 92 15.02 -18.17 -2.50
N PHE A 93 14.84 -19.45 -2.81
CA PHE A 93 13.53 -20.09 -2.85
C PHE A 93 12.84 -20.12 -1.48
N VAL A 94 13.55 -20.48 -0.40
CA VAL A 94 13.01 -20.53 0.97
C VAL A 94 12.59 -19.14 1.44
N ILE A 95 13.39 -18.10 1.15
CA ILE A 95 13.07 -16.72 1.51
C ILE A 95 11.80 -16.28 0.77
N GLU A 96 11.70 -16.52 -0.53
CA GLU A 96 10.54 -16.18 -1.35
C GLU A 96 9.28 -16.93 -0.89
N LEU A 97 9.40 -18.22 -0.60
CA LEU A 97 8.29 -19.06 -0.12
C LEU A 97 7.76 -18.56 1.23
N ASN A 98 8.66 -18.16 2.14
CA ASN A 98 8.28 -17.58 3.42
C ASN A 98 7.65 -16.19 3.28
N ALA A 99 8.11 -15.37 2.33
CA ALA A 99 7.54 -14.07 2.05
C ALA A 99 6.09 -14.22 1.51
N ASN A 100 5.90 -15.11 0.54
CA ASN A 100 4.58 -15.39 -0.05
C ASN A 100 3.60 -15.98 0.96
N LYS A 101 4.02 -16.94 1.79
CA LYS A 101 3.16 -17.48 2.86
C LYS A 101 2.71 -16.41 3.86
N LYS A 102 3.60 -15.51 4.26
CA LYS A 102 3.22 -14.40 5.16
C LYS A 102 2.23 -13.44 4.52
N PHE A 103 2.38 -13.16 3.24
CA PHE A 103 1.44 -12.33 2.48
C PHE A 103 0.05 -12.98 2.45
N GLU A 104 -0.03 -14.27 2.16
CA GLU A 104 -1.29 -15.02 2.14
C GLU A 104 -2.01 -15.01 3.50
N MET A 105 -1.27 -15.24 4.59
CA MET A 105 -1.85 -15.17 5.94
C MET A 105 -2.44 -13.79 6.24
N LEU A 106 -1.78 -12.71 5.81
CA LEU A 106 -2.29 -11.34 6.00
C LEU A 106 -3.55 -11.08 5.18
N ASN A 107 -3.65 -11.61 3.97
CA ASN A 107 -4.83 -11.48 3.13
C ASN A 107 -6.01 -12.32 3.63
N GLN A 108 -5.77 -13.52 4.13
CA GLN A 108 -6.83 -14.39 4.68
C GLN A 108 -7.52 -13.80 5.92
N MET A 109 -6.84 -13.00 6.73
CA MET A 109 -7.44 -12.31 7.88
C MET A 109 -8.50 -11.27 7.47
N ASN A 110 -8.62 -10.94 6.20
CA ASN A 110 -9.48 -9.87 5.69
C ASN A 110 -10.77 -10.36 5.02
N ASP A 111 -10.92 -11.66 4.79
CA ASP A 111 -12.13 -12.26 4.19
C ASP A 111 -13.29 -12.43 5.19
N ASP A 112 -13.13 -11.96 6.41
CA ASP A 112 -14.11 -12.06 7.49
C ASP A 112 -15.09 -10.87 7.52
N ALA A 113 -15.56 -10.38 6.35
CA ALA A 113 -16.63 -9.40 6.29
C ALA A 113 -17.87 -9.96 7.04
N ALA A 114 -18.38 -9.18 7.98
CA ALA A 114 -19.56 -9.57 8.74
C ALA A 114 -20.81 -9.49 7.85
N VAL A 115 -21.61 -10.54 7.85
CA VAL A 115 -22.87 -10.64 7.10
C VAL A 115 -24.01 -10.87 8.09
N THR A 116 -25.08 -10.14 7.91
CA THR A 116 -26.28 -10.24 8.76
C THR A 116 -27.15 -11.41 8.32
N VAL A 117 -27.36 -12.37 9.20
CA VAL A 117 -28.19 -13.57 8.94
C VAL A 117 -29.23 -13.79 10.03
N VAL A 118 -30.27 -14.53 9.72
CA VAL A 118 -31.23 -15.03 10.69
C VAL A 118 -30.87 -16.48 11.03
N ARG A 119 -30.50 -16.75 12.29
CA ARG A 119 -30.23 -18.09 12.81
C ARG A 119 -30.88 -18.27 14.18
N ASP A 120 -31.44 -19.42 14.47
CA ASP A 120 -32.13 -19.74 15.72
C ASP A 120 -33.21 -18.70 16.13
N GLY A 121 -33.86 -18.08 15.14
CA GLY A 121 -34.88 -17.02 15.34
C GLY A 121 -34.30 -15.65 15.74
N ASN A 122 -32.97 -15.49 15.71
CA ASN A 122 -32.31 -14.22 16.03
C ASN A 122 -31.53 -13.68 14.83
N ILE A 123 -31.51 -12.37 14.69
CA ILE A 123 -30.65 -11.69 13.74
C ILE A 123 -29.24 -11.65 14.37
N THR A 124 -28.25 -12.20 13.66
CA THR A 124 -26.88 -12.30 14.11
C THR A 124 -25.91 -11.98 12.98
N GLN A 125 -24.70 -11.58 13.30
CA GLN A 125 -23.65 -11.38 12.32
C GLN A 125 -22.71 -12.58 12.31
N VAL A 126 -22.42 -13.07 11.10
CA VAL A 126 -21.48 -14.17 10.87
C VAL A 126 -20.44 -13.74 9.84
N ALA A 127 -19.24 -14.32 9.88
CA ALA A 127 -18.25 -14.10 8.84
C ALA A 127 -18.76 -14.62 7.48
N ARG A 128 -18.45 -13.95 6.39
CA ARG A 128 -18.85 -14.34 5.01
C ARG A 128 -18.53 -15.81 4.73
N ARG A 129 -17.36 -16.27 5.15
CA ARG A 129 -16.93 -17.67 4.98
C ARG A 129 -17.81 -18.69 5.71
N ASP A 130 -18.50 -18.27 6.77
CA ASP A 130 -19.33 -19.14 7.61
C ASP A 130 -20.79 -19.24 7.13
N ILE A 131 -21.12 -18.61 6.02
CA ILE A 131 -22.42 -18.72 5.36
C ILE A 131 -22.51 -20.10 4.71
N VAL A 132 -23.67 -20.75 4.87
CA VAL A 132 -23.96 -22.06 4.31
C VAL A 132 -25.24 -22.06 3.50
N VAL A 133 -25.42 -23.06 2.63
CA VAL A 133 -26.66 -23.25 1.89
C VAL A 133 -27.83 -23.44 2.87
N GLY A 134 -28.89 -22.67 2.68
CA GLY A 134 -30.06 -22.61 3.53
C GLY A 134 -30.03 -21.48 4.57
N ASP A 135 -28.97 -20.69 4.67
CA ASP A 135 -28.97 -19.46 5.49
C ASP A 135 -29.94 -18.42 4.93
N VAL A 136 -30.57 -17.68 5.84
CA VAL A 136 -31.40 -16.53 5.53
C VAL A 136 -30.59 -15.27 5.75
N VAL A 137 -30.23 -14.60 4.66
CA VAL A 137 -29.38 -13.40 4.67
C VAL A 137 -30.23 -12.15 4.50
N ILE A 138 -29.99 -11.12 5.32
CA ILE A 138 -30.58 -9.80 5.18
C ILE A 138 -29.64 -8.92 4.36
N LEU A 139 -30.16 -8.32 3.30
CA LEU A 139 -29.44 -7.45 2.39
C LEU A 139 -29.92 -6.00 2.57
N GLU A 140 -28.98 -5.09 2.77
CA GLU A 140 -29.23 -3.65 2.87
C GLU A 140 -28.44 -2.87 1.81
N THR A 141 -28.83 -1.64 1.58
CA THR A 141 -28.13 -0.76 0.63
C THR A 141 -26.66 -0.59 1.01
N GLY A 142 -25.76 -0.91 0.09
CA GLY A 142 -24.31 -0.88 0.29
C GLY A 142 -23.69 -2.25 0.60
N ASP A 143 -24.52 -3.28 0.84
CA ASP A 143 -24.04 -4.63 1.06
C ASP A 143 -23.61 -5.30 -0.24
N GLU A 144 -22.56 -6.11 -0.15
CA GLU A 144 -22.21 -7.09 -1.15
C GLU A 144 -22.98 -8.40 -0.88
N VAL A 145 -23.58 -8.95 -1.91
CA VAL A 145 -24.27 -10.24 -1.84
C VAL A 145 -23.23 -11.34 -1.55
N PRO A 146 -23.30 -12.02 -0.39
CA PRO A 146 -22.21 -12.89 0.07
C PRO A 146 -22.17 -14.26 -0.60
N ALA A 147 -23.29 -14.72 -1.13
CA ALA A 147 -23.50 -16.02 -1.76
C ALA A 147 -24.64 -15.93 -2.78
N ASP A 148 -24.82 -16.93 -3.63
CA ASP A 148 -26.00 -16.95 -4.50
C ASP A 148 -27.23 -17.42 -3.72
N GLY A 149 -28.39 -16.79 -4.02
CA GLY A 149 -29.61 -17.14 -3.35
C GLY A 149 -30.87 -16.57 -4.03
N ASN A 150 -32.02 -17.10 -3.61
CA ASN A 150 -33.33 -16.65 -4.06
C ASN A 150 -33.90 -15.62 -3.08
N LEU A 151 -34.45 -14.52 -3.61
CA LEU A 151 -35.12 -13.53 -2.81
C LEU A 151 -36.43 -14.06 -2.26
N VAL A 152 -36.62 -13.90 -0.96
CA VAL A 152 -37.82 -14.28 -0.22
C VAL A 152 -38.69 -13.06 0.02
N ASP A 153 -38.04 -11.92 0.25
CA ASP A 153 -38.66 -10.62 0.42
C ASP A 153 -37.78 -9.54 -0.23
N SER A 154 -38.39 -8.49 -0.76
CA SER A 154 -37.68 -7.38 -1.39
C SER A 154 -38.52 -6.12 -1.42
N VAL A 155 -37.97 -4.99 -1.00
CA VAL A 155 -38.59 -3.68 -1.05
C VAL A 155 -37.69 -2.74 -1.83
N SER A 156 -38.16 -2.37 -3.04
CA SER A 156 -37.43 -1.48 -3.96
C SER A 156 -35.98 -1.89 -4.19
N LEU A 157 -35.69 -3.20 -4.16
CA LEU A 157 -34.32 -3.74 -4.22
C LEU A 157 -33.76 -3.56 -5.63
N SER A 158 -32.62 -2.91 -5.73
CA SER A 158 -31.80 -2.76 -6.94
C SER A 158 -30.40 -3.26 -6.68
N ILE A 159 -29.88 -4.12 -7.57
CA ILE A 159 -28.56 -4.72 -7.44
C ILE A 159 -27.72 -4.36 -8.66
N ASN A 160 -26.47 -3.96 -8.42
CA ASN A 160 -25.49 -3.77 -9.47
C ASN A 160 -24.83 -5.13 -9.80
N GLU A 161 -25.11 -5.66 -10.97
CA GLU A 161 -24.58 -6.92 -11.49
C GLU A 161 -23.48 -6.74 -12.54
N SER A 162 -22.94 -5.53 -12.69
CA SER A 162 -21.95 -5.22 -13.73
C SER A 162 -20.69 -6.11 -13.70
N THR A 163 -20.34 -6.63 -12.53
CA THR A 163 -19.23 -7.56 -12.34
C THR A 163 -19.44 -8.92 -13.01
N LEU A 164 -20.69 -9.34 -13.17
CA LEU A 164 -21.06 -10.64 -13.73
C LEU A 164 -21.68 -10.51 -15.14
N THR A 165 -22.52 -9.50 -15.35
CA THR A 165 -23.35 -9.37 -16.56
C THR A 165 -22.95 -8.20 -17.45
N GLY A 166 -22.18 -7.24 -16.91
CA GLY A 166 -21.93 -5.97 -17.58
C GLY A 166 -23.09 -4.95 -17.43
N GLU A 167 -24.23 -5.35 -16.87
CA GLU A 167 -25.38 -4.47 -16.67
C GLU A 167 -25.29 -3.75 -15.31
N PRO A 168 -25.33 -2.41 -15.29
CA PRO A 168 -24.93 -1.66 -14.10
C PRO A 168 -25.92 -1.68 -12.95
N VAL A 169 -27.23 -1.77 -13.20
CA VAL A 169 -28.26 -1.84 -12.13
C VAL A 169 -29.48 -2.59 -12.62
N ILE A 170 -29.88 -3.62 -11.89
CA ILE A 170 -31.08 -4.42 -12.17
C ILE A 170 -32.00 -4.36 -10.96
N LYS A 171 -33.29 -4.06 -11.22
CA LYS A 171 -34.30 -4.19 -10.17
C LYS A 171 -34.60 -5.66 -9.93
N LYS A 172 -34.50 -6.05 -8.67
CA LYS A 172 -34.78 -7.41 -8.19
C LYS A 172 -36.09 -7.46 -7.42
N THR A 173 -36.82 -8.54 -7.57
CA THR A 173 -38.12 -8.71 -6.92
C THR A 173 -38.36 -10.17 -6.60
N HIS A 174 -39.09 -10.43 -5.52
CA HIS A 174 -39.60 -11.75 -5.16
C HIS A 174 -40.94 -12.02 -5.77
N ILE A 175 -41.62 -11.01 -6.36
CA ILE A 175 -42.96 -11.09 -6.92
C ILE A 175 -42.87 -11.61 -8.36
N GLU A 176 -43.42 -12.79 -8.59
CA GLU A 176 -43.34 -13.50 -9.87
C GLU A 176 -43.97 -12.72 -11.06
N ALA A 177 -44.99 -11.89 -10.79
CA ALA A 177 -45.63 -11.05 -11.79
C ALA A 177 -44.70 -9.95 -12.37
N ASP A 178 -43.69 -9.56 -11.63
CA ASP A 178 -42.76 -8.47 -11.96
C ASP A 178 -41.44 -8.97 -12.55
N PHE A 179 -41.31 -10.27 -12.82
CA PHE A 179 -40.08 -10.84 -13.39
C PHE A 179 -39.83 -10.35 -14.82
N LYS A 180 -38.63 -9.84 -15.05
CA LYS A 180 -38.15 -9.50 -16.39
C LYS A 180 -37.72 -10.76 -17.11
N LYS A 181 -38.40 -11.09 -18.23
CA LYS A 181 -38.14 -12.29 -19.04
C LYS A 181 -36.84 -12.23 -19.84
N ASP A 182 -36.32 -11.04 -20.11
CA ASP A 182 -35.11 -10.81 -20.94
C ASP A 182 -33.86 -10.53 -20.10
N ALA A 183 -33.91 -10.69 -18.76
CA ALA A 183 -32.75 -10.52 -17.90
C ALA A 183 -31.79 -11.72 -18.02
N THR A 184 -30.49 -11.48 -18.01
CA THR A 184 -29.44 -12.53 -18.07
C THR A 184 -29.58 -13.53 -16.93
N TYR A 185 -29.94 -13.05 -15.75
CA TYR A 185 -30.29 -13.87 -14.59
C TYR A 185 -31.69 -13.54 -14.09
N PRO A 186 -32.39 -14.50 -13.48
CA PRO A 186 -33.75 -14.29 -12.97
C PRO A 186 -33.84 -13.12 -12.00
N SER A 187 -34.94 -12.35 -12.08
CA SER A 187 -35.18 -11.17 -11.25
C SER A 187 -35.29 -11.47 -9.76
N ASN A 188 -35.54 -12.72 -9.38
CA ASN A 188 -35.65 -13.19 -8.01
C ASN A 188 -34.34 -13.74 -7.45
N ARG A 189 -33.22 -13.67 -8.18
CA ARG A 189 -31.92 -14.14 -7.71
C ARG A 189 -31.01 -12.98 -7.37
N ALA A 190 -30.34 -13.09 -6.22
CA ALA A 190 -29.20 -12.28 -5.85
C ALA A 190 -27.93 -13.12 -6.00
N LEU A 191 -26.90 -12.59 -6.65
CA LEU A 191 -25.70 -13.32 -7.01
C LEU A 191 -24.50 -12.82 -6.22
N ARG A 192 -23.62 -13.73 -5.81
CA ARG A 192 -22.39 -13.41 -5.08
C ARG A 192 -21.55 -12.37 -5.80
N GLY A 193 -20.96 -11.44 -5.04
CA GLY A 193 -20.05 -10.41 -5.58
C GLY A 193 -20.78 -9.27 -6.32
N THR A 194 -22.10 -9.24 -6.29
CA THR A 194 -22.91 -8.11 -6.75
C THR A 194 -23.27 -7.21 -5.57
N THR A 195 -23.65 -5.97 -5.83
CA THR A 195 -23.86 -4.97 -4.78
C THR A 195 -25.26 -4.43 -4.76
N VAL A 196 -25.85 -4.33 -3.56
CA VAL A 196 -27.13 -3.67 -3.34
C VAL A 196 -26.96 -2.15 -3.46
N THR A 197 -27.60 -1.55 -4.47
CA THR A 197 -27.53 -0.10 -4.72
C THR A 197 -28.66 0.68 -4.08
N GLU A 198 -29.85 0.06 -4.02
CA GLU A 198 -31.06 0.66 -3.42
C GLU A 198 -31.96 -0.40 -2.79
N GLY A 199 -32.71 0.00 -1.77
CA GLY A 199 -33.68 -0.85 -1.10
C GLY A 199 -33.09 -1.85 -0.14
N HIS A 200 -33.87 -2.82 0.25
CA HIS A 200 -33.48 -3.94 1.10
C HIS A 200 -34.23 -5.20 0.71
N GLY A 201 -33.69 -6.36 1.13
CA GLY A 201 -34.34 -7.63 0.85
C GLY A 201 -33.82 -8.75 1.76
N THR A 202 -34.52 -9.86 1.75
CA THR A 202 -34.09 -11.10 2.42
C THR A 202 -33.92 -12.18 1.38
N MET A 203 -32.80 -12.88 1.42
CA MET A 203 -32.53 -13.98 0.51
C MET A 203 -32.28 -15.29 1.24
N LEU A 204 -32.66 -16.40 0.64
CA LEU A 204 -32.32 -17.75 1.03
C LEU A 204 -31.15 -18.25 0.18
N VAL A 205 -30.02 -18.57 0.80
CA VAL A 205 -28.80 -19.03 0.13
C VAL A 205 -29.02 -20.40 -0.50
N ASP A 206 -28.72 -20.55 -1.78
CA ASP A 206 -28.83 -21.82 -2.53
C ASP A 206 -27.47 -22.34 -3.06
N ALA A 207 -26.44 -21.48 -3.19
CA ALA A 207 -25.10 -21.89 -3.55
C ALA A 207 -24.04 -21.06 -2.82
N VAL A 208 -22.92 -21.72 -2.44
CA VAL A 208 -21.80 -21.12 -1.73
C VAL A 208 -20.47 -21.47 -2.42
N GLY A 209 -19.42 -20.70 -2.18
CA GLY A 209 -18.06 -20.93 -2.68
C GLY A 209 -18.00 -21.03 -4.20
N ASP A 210 -17.30 -22.04 -4.71
CA ASP A 210 -17.09 -22.28 -6.14
C ASP A 210 -18.38 -22.65 -6.89
N ALA A 211 -19.43 -23.09 -6.18
CA ALA A 211 -20.71 -23.43 -6.79
C ALA A 211 -21.52 -22.18 -7.22
N THR A 212 -21.13 -20.98 -6.76
CA THR A 212 -21.78 -19.72 -7.15
C THR A 212 -21.46 -19.34 -8.60
N GLU A 213 -22.30 -18.51 -9.23
CA GLU A 213 -22.01 -18.00 -10.57
C GLU A 213 -20.70 -17.21 -10.61
N TYR A 214 -20.42 -16.44 -9.58
CA TYR A 214 -19.12 -15.75 -9.41
C TYR A 214 -17.96 -16.75 -9.30
N GLY A 215 -18.14 -17.87 -8.57
CA GLY A 215 -17.14 -18.93 -8.45
C GLY A 215 -16.79 -19.55 -9.79
N LYS A 216 -17.79 -19.84 -10.64
CA LYS A 216 -17.59 -20.38 -11.99
C LYS A 216 -16.84 -19.40 -12.92
N VAL A 217 -17.17 -18.10 -12.83
CA VAL A 217 -16.44 -17.05 -13.58
C VAL A 217 -15.02 -16.89 -13.03
N TYR A 218 -14.83 -16.95 -11.72
CA TYR A 218 -13.52 -16.88 -11.07
C TYR A 218 -12.61 -18.03 -11.51
N GLU A 219 -13.11 -19.26 -11.53
CA GLU A 219 -12.38 -20.43 -12.02
C GLU A 219 -11.99 -20.27 -13.50
N ALA A 220 -12.91 -19.78 -14.34
CA ALA A 220 -12.66 -19.55 -15.77
C ALA A 220 -11.69 -18.36 -16.03
N ALA A 221 -11.69 -17.37 -15.15
CA ALA A 221 -10.89 -16.16 -15.25
C ALA A 221 -9.47 -16.29 -14.64
N GLN A 222 -9.09 -17.44 -14.09
CA GLN A 222 -7.77 -17.73 -13.51
C GLN A 222 -6.62 -17.72 -14.55
N ILE A 223 -6.69 -16.84 -15.52
CA ILE A 223 -5.55 -16.49 -16.37
C ILE A 223 -4.78 -15.42 -15.59
N ASP A 224 -3.64 -15.81 -15.05
CA ASP A 224 -2.68 -14.89 -14.43
C ASP A 224 -2.26 -13.82 -15.45
N ASN A 225 -3.01 -12.75 -15.52
CA ASN A 225 -2.62 -11.53 -16.19
C ASN A 225 -1.57 -10.84 -15.32
N GLY A 226 -0.38 -11.43 -15.23
CA GLY A 226 0.75 -10.92 -14.48
C GLY A 226 1.12 -9.50 -14.91
N VAL A 227 0.37 -8.51 -14.44
CA VAL A 227 0.67 -7.09 -14.67
C VAL A 227 1.99 -6.78 -13.99
N LYS A 228 3.05 -6.66 -14.80
CA LYS A 228 4.38 -6.34 -14.29
C LYS A 228 4.37 -4.95 -13.64
N THR A 229 4.89 -4.88 -12.43
CA THR A 229 5.01 -3.60 -11.73
C THR A 229 6.02 -2.68 -12.42
N PRO A 230 5.92 -1.35 -12.27
CA PRO A 230 6.90 -0.41 -12.80
C PRO A 230 8.33 -0.75 -12.36
N LEU A 231 8.49 -1.19 -11.12
CA LEU A 231 9.78 -1.61 -10.58
C LEU A 231 10.32 -2.88 -11.27
N THR A 232 9.46 -3.87 -11.51
CA THR A 232 9.83 -5.08 -12.25
C THR A 232 10.33 -4.77 -13.66
N LEU A 233 9.65 -3.85 -14.37
CA LEU A 233 10.07 -3.39 -15.69
C LEU A 233 11.45 -2.69 -15.66
N GLN A 234 11.70 -1.89 -14.63
CA GLN A 234 13.00 -1.23 -14.45
C GLN A 234 14.12 -2.25 -14.16
N PHE A 235 13.81 -3.30 -13.38
CA PHE A 235 14.77 -4.39 -13.13
C PHE A 235 15.08 -5.22 -14.37
N GLU A 236 14.08 -5.53 -15.18
CA GLU A 236 14.31 -6.20 -16.47
C GLU A 236 15.20 -5.34 -17.39
N ARG A 237 14.99 -4.03 -17.39
CA ARG A 237 15.83 -3.09 -18.14
C ARG A 237 17.27 -3.05 -17.59
N LEU A 238 17.43 -3.00 -16.27
CA LEU A 238 18.72 -3.05 -15.62
C LEU A 238 19.43 -4.38 -15.89
N GLY A 239 18.74 -5.50 -15.74
CA GLY A 239 19.26 -6.84 -16.01
C GLY A 239 19.73 -6.97 -17.46
N ARG A 240 18.97 -6.50 -18.43
CA ARG A 240 19.39 -6.49 -19.85
C ARG A 240 20.63 -5.65 -20.07
N LEU A 241 20.72 -4.46 -19.47
CA LEU A 241 21.89 -3.57 -19.60
C LEU A 241 23.15 -4.24 -19.02
N VAL A 242 23.04 -4.84 -17.85
CA VAL A 242 24.14 -5.57 -17.21
C VAL A 242 24.55 -6.79 -18.05
N SER A 243 23.59 -7.58 -18.54
CA SER A 243 23.87 -8.74 -19.39
C SER A 243 24.60 -8.37 -20.68
N TYR A 244 24.14 -7.31 -21.38
CA TYR A 244 24.84 -6.83 -22.58
C TYR A 244 26.26 -6.34 -22.28
N ALA A 245 26.47 -5.62 -21.19
CA ALA A 245 27.79 -5.18 -20.76
C ALA A 245 28.69 -6.39 -20.48
N SER A 246 28.18 -7.39 -19.77
CA SER A 246 28.92 -8.61 -19.40
C SER A 246 29.32 -9.44 -20.62
N TYR A 247 28.40 -9.67 -21.56
CA TYR A 247 28.69 -10.38 -22.79
C TYR A 247 29.72 -9.63 -23.64
N THR A 248 29.62 -8.31 -23.70
CA THR A 248 30.59 -7.46 -24.44
C THR A 248 31.98 -7.57 -23.83
N ILE A 249 32.10 -7.49 -22.50
CA ILE A 249 33.38 -7.60 -21.79
C ILE A 249 33.93 -9.03 -21.93
N GLY A 250 33.07 -10.06 -21.80
CA GLY A 250 33.47 -11.45 -22.00
C GLY A 250 34.04 -11.71 -23.40
N ALA A 251 33.36 -11.19 -24.43
CA ALA A 251 33.85 -11.27 -25.80
C ALA A 251 35.20 -10.52 -26.00
N LEU A 252 35.34 -9.35 -25.37
CA LEU A 252 36.57 -8.55 -25.42
C LEU A 252 37.76 -9.30 -24.76
N ILE A 253 37.53 -10.02 -23.66
CA ILE A 253 38.53 -10.88 -23.02
C ILE A 253 38.94 -11.97 -24.00
N ILE A 254 37.99 -12.70 -24.57
CA ILE A 254 38.29 -13.82 -25.50
C ILE A 254 39.10 -13.28 -26.68
N VAL A 255 38.60 -12.26 -27.36
CA VAL A 255 39.29 -11.67 -28.53
C VAL A 255 40.64 -11.10 -28.13
N GLY A 256 40.70 -10.30 -27.05
CA GLY A 256 41.94 -9.64 -26.61
C GLY A 256 43.04 -10.66 -26.23
N ARG A 257 42.68 -11.70 -25.47
CA ARG A 257 43.62 -12.76 -25.11
C ARG A 257 44.10 -13.57 -26.30
N LEU A 258 43.21 -13.89 -27.23
CA LEU A 258 43.56 -14.55 -28.49
C LEU A 258 44.51 -13.71 -29.36
N CYS A 259 44.35 -12.38 -29.36
CA CYS A 259 45.28 -11.48 -30.04
C CYS A 259 46.67 -11.40 -29.40
N ILE A 260 46.74 -11.60 -28.08
CA ILE A 260 48.01 -11.57 -27.33
C ILE A 260 48.72 -12.93 -27.39
N TYR A 261 47.98 -13.99 -27.69
CA TYR A 261 48.61 -15.33 -27.81
C TYR A 261 49.75 -15.32 -28.84
N ASN A 262 50.86 -15.86 -28.41
CA ASN A 262 52.07 -15.88 -29.26
C ASN A 262 51.98 -17.04 -30.30
N TYR A 263 51.67 -16.71 -31.54
CA TYR A 263 51.62 -17.65 -32.66
C TYR A 263 52.99 -17.92 -33.30
N GLY A 264 54.12 -17.74 -32.56
CA GLY A 264 55.48 -17.88 -33.09
C GLY A 264 55.86 -19.27 -33.60
N THR A 265 57.09 -19.42 -33.97
CA THR A 265 57.66 -20.69 -34.50
C THR A 265 57.61 -21.78 -33.41
N GLY A 266 56.62 -22.69 -33.52
CA GLY A 266 56.41 -23.76 -32.54
C GLY A 266 54.97 -23.82 -32.03
N PHE A 267 53.96 -23.50 -32.89
CA PHE A 267 52.56 -23.58 -32.50
C PHE A 267 52.18 -25.02 -32.09
N GLU A 268 51.94 -25.18 -30.78
CA GLU A 268 51.48 -26.44 -30.21
C GLU A 268 49.98 -26.42 -30.03
N TRP A 269 49.23 -27.27 -30.72
CA TRP A 269 47.77 -27.38 -30.61
C TRP A 269 47.30 -27.58 -29.16
N MET A 270 48.04 -28.36 -28.36
CA MET A 270 47.68 -28.67 -27.01
C MET A 270 47.78 -27.42 -26.12
N GLY A 271 48.85 -26.66 -26.19
CA GLY A 271 49.04 -25.40 -25.47
C GLY A 271 48.03 -24.32 -25.87
N PHE A 272 47.63 -24.28 -27.15
CA PHE A 272 46.58 -23.41 -27.63
C PHE A 272 45.20 -23.78 -27.05
N ILE A 273 44.87 -25.08 -27.00
CA ILE A 273 43.61 -25.55 -26.41
C ILE A 273 43.53 -25.21 -24.93
N GLU A 274 44.58 -25.45 -24.19
CA GLU A 274 44.68 -25.10 -22.76
C GLU A 274 44.50 -23.58 -22.54
N TYR A 275 45.19 -22.77 -23.33
CA TYR A 275 45.06 -21.31 -23.28
C TYR A 275 43.64 -20.84 -23.64
N LEU A 276 43.03 -21.47 -24.63
CA LEU A 276 41.66 -21.17 -25.03
C LEU A 276 40.64 -21.55 -23.94
N LEU A 277 40.79 -22.72 -23.31
CA LEU A 277 39.92 -23.18 -22.25
C LEU A 277 40.05 -22.26 -21.03
N THR A 278 41.26 -21.89 -20.62
CA THR A 278 41.49 -20.91 -19.54
C THR A 278 40.90 -19.55 -19.87
N THR A 279 40.97 -19.10 -21.12
CA THR A 279 40.38 -17.85 -21.57
C THR A 279 38.86 -17.89 -21.52
N ILE A 280 38.25 -19.00 -21.91
CA ILE A 280 36.79 -19.20 -21.82
C ILE A 280 36.34 -19.22 -20.36
N MET A 281 37.09 -19.90 -19.48
CA MET A 281 36.81 -19.90 -18.04
C MET A 281 36.85 -18.50 -17.44
N LEU A 282 37.84 -17.69 -17.77
CA LEU A 282 37.91 -16.29 -17.34
C LEU A 282 36.71 -15.47 -17.83
N ALA A 283 36.32 -15.64 -19.10
CA ALA A 283 35.16 -14.95 -19.64
C ALA A 283 33.85 -15.39 -18.97
N VAL A 284 33.70 -16.69 -18.71
CA VAL A 284 32.56 -17.26 -17.96
C VAL A 284 32.55 -16.74 -16.52
N THR A 285 33.70 -16.74 -15.84
CA THR A 285 33.86 -16.19 -14.47
C THR A 285 33.36 -14.75 -14.44
N LEU A 286 33.77 -13.93 -15.39
CA LEU A 286 33.38 -12.52 -15.45
C LEU A 286 31.87 -12.34 -15.71
N ILE A 287 31.28 -13.16 -16.60
CA ILE A 287 29.84 -13.14 -16.85
C ILE A 287 29.08 -13.50 -15.57
N VAL A 288 29.50 -14.55 -14.85
CA VAL A 288 28.89 -14.97 -13.57
C VAL A 288 28.99 -13.86 -12.52
N VAL A 289 30.18 -13.26 -12.37
CA VAL A 289 30.45 -12.18 -11.41
C VAL A 289 29.61 -10.95 -11.67
N SER A 290 29.31 -10.66 -12.92
CA SER A 290 28.58 -9.44 -13.30
C SER A 290 27.08 -9.50 -13.05
N VAL A 291 26.51 -10.69 -12.85
CA VAL A 291 25.07 -10.90 -12.70
C VAL A 291 24.60 -10.56 -11.29
N PRO A 292 23.65 -9.63 -11.12
CA PRO A 292 23.17 -9.22 -9.79
C PRO A 292 22.09 -10.19 -9.25
N GLU A 293 22.49 -11.35 -8.75
CA GLU A 293 21.59 -12.43 -8.33
C GLU A 293 20.74 -12.08 -7.09
N GLY A 294 21.26 -11.24 -6.20
CA GLY A 294 20.53 -10.78 -5.01
C GLY A 294 19.36 -9.82 -5.28
N LEU A 295 19.23 -9.31 -6.50
CA LEU A 295 18.28 -8.24 -6.83
C LEU A 295 16.81 -8.65 -6.70
N PRO A 296 16.32 -9.75 -7.32
CA PRO A 296 14.92 -10.18 -7.19
C PRO A 296 14.57 -10.49 -5.73
N MET A 297 15.47 -11.12 -5.00
CA MET A 297 15.29 -11.44 -3.59
C MET A 297 15.18 -10.17 -2.72
N SER A 298 16.05 -9.19 -2.95
CA SER A 298 16.02 -7.90 -2.23
C SER A 298 14.66 -7.20 -2.37
N VAL A 299 14.08 -7.23 -3.57
CA VAL A 299 12.78 -6.61 -3.85
C VAL A 299 11.66 -7.32 -3.11
N THR A 300 11.56 -8.64 -3.27
CA THR A 300 10.51 -9.44 -2.62
C THR A 300 10.58 -9.30 -1.11
N LEU A 301 11.78 -9.34 -0.55
CA LEU A 301 12.00 -9.17 0.89
C LEU A 301 11.64 -7.76 1.37
N SER A 302 12.04 -6.73 0.61
CA SER A 302 11.71 -5.33 0.92
C SER A 302 10.22 -5.09 0.88
N LEU A 303 9.51 -5.62 -0.11
CA LEU A 303 8.05 -5.55 -0.21
C LEU A 303 7.37 -6.25 0.98
N ALA A 304 7.77 -7.48 1.30
CA ALA A 304 7.21 -8.25 2.40
C ALA A 304 7.41 -7.56 3.77
N LEU A 305 8.59 -7.01 4.03
CA LEU A 305 8.88 -6.26 5.26
C LEU A 305 8.11 -4.95 5.32
N SER A 306 7.97 -4.24 4.19
CA SER A 306 7.21 -2.99 4.11
C SER A 306 5.73 -3.20 4.34
N MET A 307 5.12 -4.25 3.75
CA MET A 307 3.72 -4.60 4.01
C MET A 307 3.45 -4.83 5.50
N ARG A 308 4.31 -5.62 6.17
CA ARG A 308 4.17 -5.86 7.61
C ARG A 308 4.23 -4.57 8.43
N ARG A 309 5.08 -3.63 8.02
CA ARG A 309 5.23 -2.33 8.69
C ARG A 309 4.06 -1.40 8.37
N MET A 310 3.57 -1.40 7.14
CA MET A 310 2.38 -0.67 6.73
C MET A 310 1.16 -1.14 7.54
N LEU A 311 0.99 -2.45 7.74
CA LEU A 311 -0.06 -2.99 8.59
C LEU A 311 0.05 -2.48 10.04
N ALA A 312 1.26 -2.44 10.61
CA ALA A 312 1.49 -1.90 11.95
C ALA A 312 1.19 -0.39 12.06
N THR A 313 1.01 0.31 10.95
CA THR A 313 0.58 1.72 10.85
C THR A 313 -0.81 1.85 10.22
N ASN A 314 -1.67 0.87 10.43
CA ASN A 314 -3.08 0.82 10.01
C ASN A 314 -3.30 0.82 8.49
N ASN A 315 -2.30 0.41 7.72
CA ASN A 315 -2.41 0.28 6.26
C ASN A 315 -2.35 -1.20 5.88
N LEU A 316 -3.50 -1.79 5.61
CA LEU A 316 -3.61 -3.17 5.17
C LEU A 316 -3.43 -3.25 3.66
N VAL A 317 -2.31 -3.77 3.24
CA VAL A 317 -1.97 -3.92 1.81
C VAL A 317 -2.61 -5.19 1.26
N ARG A 318 -3.47 -5.04 0.28
CA ARG A 318 -4.16 -6.14 -0.41
C ARG A 318 -3.41 -6.61 -1.66
N LYS A 319 -2.77 -5.68 -2.38
CA LYS A 319 -1.94 -5.98 -3.54
C LYS A 319 -0.50 -5.52 -3.31
N MET A 320 0.46 -6.42 -3.46
CA MET A 320 1.87 -6.19 -3.09
C MET A 320 2.50 -5.00 -3.83
N HIS A 321 2.15 -4.79 -5.08
CA HIS A 321 2.69 -3.70 -5.90
C HIS A 321 2.27 -2.29 -5.41
N ALA A 322 1.15 -2.19 -4.70
CA ALA A 322 0.66 -0.92 -4.18
C ALA A 322 1.65 -0.28 -3.18
N CYS A 323 2.43 -1.08 -2.44
CA CYS A 323 3.46 -0.55 -1.54
C CYS A 323 4.49 0.32 -2.26
N GLU A 324 4.91 -0.09 -3.43
CA GLU A 324 5.88 0.64 -4.23
C GLU A 324 5.25 1.83 -4.92
N THR A 325 4.10 1.60 -5.57
CA THR A 325 3.40 2.62 -6.35
C THR A 325 2.97 3.78 -5.48
N MET A 326 2.57 3.51 -4.23
CA MET A 326 2.21 4.55 -3.25
C MET A 326 3.36 5.51 -2.99
N GLY A 327 4.62 5.05 -3.00
CA GLY A 327 5.79 5.91 -2.88
C GLY A 327 6.03 6.83 -4.08
N ALA A 328 5.48 6.51 -5.24
CA ALA A 328 5.58 7.31 -6.45
C ALA A 328 4.38 8.26 -6.65
N THR A 329 3.38 8.21 -5.76
CA THR A 329 2.15 9.00 -5.89
C THR A 329 2.44 10.49 -6.02
N THR A 330 1.89 11.10 -7.08
CA THR A 330 1.98 12.53 -7.38
C THR A 330 0.68 13.28 -7.14
N VAL A 331 -0.45 12.56 -7.21
CA VAL A 331 -1.80 13.11 -7.00
C VAL A 331 -2.59 12.16 -6.11
N ILE A 332 -3.25 12.70 -5.09
CA ILE A 332 -4.26 11.98 -4.31
C ILE A 332 -5.62 12.61 -4.61
N CYS A 333 -6.51 11.85 -5.22
CA CYS A 333 -7.92 12.21 -5.38
C CYS A 333 -8.67 11.63 -4.18
N THR A 334 -9.16 12.49 -3.30
CA THR A 334 -9.81 12.08 -2.07
C THR A 334 -11.30 12.38 -2.08
N ASP A 335 -12.11 11.42 -1.66
CA ASP A 335 -13.49 11.74 -1.32
C ASP A 335 -13.54 12.57 -0.03
N LYS A 336 -14.62 13.27 0.19
CA LYS A 336 -14.84 14.11 1.36
C LYS A 336 -15.35 13.24 2.54
N THR A 337 -16.45 12.55 2.31
CA THR A 337 -17.20 11.85 3.36
C THR A 337 -16.46 10.63 3.85
N GLY A 338 -16.41 10.40 5.15
CA GLY A 338 -15.72 9.25 5.73
C GLY A 338 -14.18 9.30 5.67
N THR A 339 -13.60 10.05 4.72
CA THR A 339 -12.15 10.20 4.54
C THR A 339 -11.62 11.49 5.19
N LEU A 340 -12.07 12.65 4.72
CA LEU A 340 -11.68 13.94 5.27
C LEU A 340 -12.52 14.34 6.48
N THR A 341 -13.75 13.83 6.54
CA THR A 341 -14.71 14.09 7.61
C THR A 341 -15.00 12.81 8.40
N GLN A 342 -15.68 12.97 9.53
CA GLN A 342 -15.94 11.86 10.46
C GLN A 342 -17.08 10.93 9.99
N ASN A 343 -17.79 11.27 8.93
CA ASN A 343 -19.03 10.62 8.49
C ASN A 343 -20.07 10.54 9.61
N GLN A 344 -20.06 11.51 10.51
CA GLN A 344 -20.96 11.61 11.63
C GLN A 344 -21.48 13.04 11.72
N MET A 345 -22.78 13.24 11.42
CA MET A 345 -23.40 14.54 11.59
C MET A 345 -23.35 14.96 13.05
N ARG A 346 -22.88 16.16 13.31
CA ARG A 346 -22.81 16.81 14.61
C ARG A 346 -23.38 18.20 14.57
N ILE A 347 -23.94 18.64 15.68
CA ILE A 347 -24.32 20.04 15.83
C ILE A 347 -23.06 20.90 15.88
N TYR A 348 -22.97 21.83 14.96
CA TYR A 348 -21.93 22.85 14.94
C TYR A 348 -22.28 24.01 15.87
N GLU A 349 -23.52 24.49 15.79
CA GLU A 349 -24.00 25.61 16.60
C GLU A 349 -25.51 25.52 16.78
N THR A 350 -25.97 25.90 17.94
CA THR A 350 -27.36 26.07 18.25
C THR A 350 -27.65 27.54 18.54
N GLN A 351 -28.82 28.02 18.15
CA GLN A 351 -29.34 29.34 18.47
C GLN A 351 -30.76 29.22 18.96
N PHE A 352 -30.93 28.63 20.15
CA PHE A 352 -32.20 28.62 20.86
C PHE A 352 -32.27 29.87 21.76
N ALA A 353 -33.22 30.75 21.51
CA ALA A 353 -33.32 32.02 22.23
C ALA A 353 -33.47 31.82 23.75
N ALA A 354 -34.23 30.81 24.15
CA ALA A 354 -34.47 30.46 25.55
C ALA A 354 -33.22 30.00 26.32
N LEU A 355 -32.18 29.51 25.61
CA LEU A 355 -30.92 29.04 26.22
C LEU A 355 -29.89 30.16 26.40
N GLY A 356 -30.17 31.37 25.94
CA GLY A 356 -29.28 32.52 26.00
C GLY A 356 -27.95 32.27 25.32
N LYS A 357 -26.88 32.92 25.77
CA LYS A 357 -25.52 32.80 25.14
C LYS A 357 -24.81 31.48 25.39
N SER A 358 -25.14 30.77 26.48
CA SER A 358 -24.48 29.52 26.84
C SER A 358 -24.90 28.34 25.98
N GLN A 359 -26.10 28.40 25.42
CA GLN A 359 -26.74 27.31 24.64
C GLN A 359 -26.71 25.94 25.39
N GLN A 360 -26.78 25.99 26.73
CA GLN A 360 -26.84 24.83 27.61
C GLN A 360 -28.24 24.63 28.14
N LEU A 361 -28.67 23.37 28.20
CA LEU A 361 -29.96 23.02 28.84
C LEU A 361 -29.88 23.25 30.35
N ALA A 362 -30.84 23.96 30.87
CA ALA A 362 -30.99 24.24 32.32
C ALA A 362 -32.23 23.49 32.86
N ASP A 363 -32.38 23.42 34.17
CA ASP A 363 -33.55 22.80 34.79
C ASP A 363 -34.71 23.81 34.87
N ASN A 364 -35.16 24.28 33.67
CA ASN A 364 -36.31 25.14 33.50
C ASN A 364 -37.26 24.57 32.43
N ASN A 365 -38.50 25.05 32.40
CA ASN A 365 -39.48 24.54 31.48
C ASN A 365 -39.12 24.77 29.99
N GLU A 366 -38.48 25.88 29.68
CA GLU A 366 -38.09 26.22 28.32
C GLU A 366 -37.02 25.28 27.76
N SER A 367 -36.00 24.96 28.53
CA SER A 367 -34.97 23.95 28.19
C SER A 367 -35.59 22.57 28.06
N LYS A 368 -36.54 22.19 28.92
CA LYS A 368 -37.24 20.91 28.85
C LYS A 368 -38.11 20.82 27.61
N LEU A 369 -38.79 21.91 27.19
CA LEU A 369 -39.55 21.95 25.95
C LEU A 369 -38.68 21.79 24.72
N ILE A 370 -37.46 22.38 24.68
CA ILE A 370 -36.50 22.18 23.62
C ILE A 370 -36.04 20.72 23.55
N ALA A 371 -35.72 20.13 24.70
CA ALA A 371 -35.30 18.75 24.79
C ALA A 371 -36.43 17.78 24.37
N GLU A 372 -37.66 18.02 24.79
CA GLU A 372 -38.86 17.26 24.36
C GLU A 372 -39.08 17.40 22.85
N ALA A 373 -39.03 18.62 22.31
CA ALA A 373 -39.17 18.86 20.87
C ALA A 373 -38.18 18.06 20.03
N ILE A 374 -36.93 17.99 20.48
CA ILE A 374 -35.88 17.20 19.82
C ILE A 374 -36.14 15.70 19.98
N ALA A 375 -36.51 15.24 21.16
CA ALA A 375 -36.73 13.85 21.48
C ALA A 375 -37.91 13.25 20.72
N VAL A 376 -39.09 13.91 20.77
CA VAL A 376 -40.36 13.36 20.23
C VAL A 376 -40.49 13.57 18.73
N ASN A 377 -39.96 14.66 18.20
CA ASN A 377 -40.02 14.98 16.76
C ASN A 377 -38.82 14.42 16.01
N SER A 378 -38.50 13.13 16.24
CA SER A 378 -37.36 12.42 15.64
C SER A 378 -37.67 10.94 15.46
N THR A 379 -37.20 10.39 14.34
CA THR A 379 -37.29 8.95 14.02
C THR A 379 -35.99 8.20 14.33
N ALA A 380 -34.92 8.92 14.65
CA ALA A 380 -33.61 8.34 14.95
C ALA A 380 -33.54 7.78 16.39
N PHE A 381 -32.57 6.89 16.61
CA PHE A 381 -32.26 6.29 17.91
C PHE A 381 -30.75 6.37 18.16
N LEU A 382 -30.33 6.26 19.43
CA LEU A 382 -28.93 6.07 19.82
C LEU A 382 -28.74 4.65 20.31
N ASP A 383 -27.80 3.94 19.67
CA ASP A 383 -27.26 2.69 20.20
C ASP A 383 -26.12 3.00 21.18
N ARG A 384 -26.21 2.44 22.37
CA ARG A 384 -25.27 2.63 23.49
C ARG A 384 -24.41 1.39 23.75
N GLY A 385 -24.41 0.42 22.82
CA GLY A 385 -23.64 -0.83 22.96
C GLY A 385 -22.13 -0.67 22.80
N ALA A 386 -21.64 0.46 22.28
CA ALA A 386 -20.22 0.79 22.11
C ALA A 386 -19.75 1.85 23.11
N ASP A 387 -18.42 2.07 23.19
CA ASP A 387 -17.79 3.10 24.05
C ASP A 387 -18.35 4.53 23.82
N ARG A 388 -18.92 4.77 22.64
CA ARG A 388 -19.60 6.03 22.29
C ARG A 388 -20.92 5.71 21.63
N PRO A 389 -22.00 6.47 21.94
CA PRO A 389 -23.29 6.24 21.30
C PRO A 389 -23.22 6.47 19.79
N THR A 390 -23.74 5.52 19.04
CA THR A 390 -23.88 5.58 17.57
C THR A 390 -25.31 5.87 17.17
N VAL A 391 -25.49 6.56 16.04
CA VAL A 391 -26.79 6.93 15.51
C VAL A 391 -27.36 5.81 14.66
N VAL A 392 -28.60 5.43 14.94
CA VAL A 392 -29.38 4.52 14.11
C VAL A 392 -30.55 5.30 13.51
N GLY A 393 -30.69 5.28 12.20
CA GLY A 393 -31.71 6.03 11.46
C GLY A 393 -31.18 7.31 10.83
N ASN A 394 -32.01 8.36 10.72
CA ASN A 394 -31.64 9.59 10.04
C ASN A 394 -30.48 10.33 10.69
N PRO A 395 -29.33 10.54 9.99
CA PRO A 395 -28.13 11.14 10.59
C PRO A 395 -28.33 12.57 11.09
N THR A 396 -29.20 13.36 10.41
CA THR A 396 -29.49 14.75 10.81
C THR A 396 -30.27 14.79 12.14
N GLU A 397 -31.20 13.86 12.32
CA GLU A 397 -31.95 13.72 13.55
C GLU A 397 -31.08 13.12 14.67
N GLY A 398 -30.24 12.16 14.30
CA GLY A 398 -29.25 11.58 15.21
C GLY A 398 -28.30 12.61 15.79
N ALA A 399 -27.89 13.63 15.01
CA ALA A 399 -27.05 14.72 15.49
C ALA A 399 -27.72 15.50 16.65
N LEU A 400 -29.05 15.68 16.57
CA LEU A 400 -29.80 16.32 17.64
C LEU A 400 -29.86 15.45 18.90
N LEU A 401 -30.04 14.13 18.75
CA LEU A 401 -30.03 13.20 19.90
C LEU A 401 -28.65 13.10 20.54
N LEU A 402 -27.57 13.13 19.75
CA LEU A 402 -26.21 13.19 20.25
C LEU A 402 -25.96 14.47 21.03
N TRP A 403 -26.48 15.62 20.57
CA TRP A 403 -26.40 16.87 21.31
C TRP A 403 -27.11 16.82 22.65
N LEU A 404 -28.31 16.20 22.71
CA LEU A 404 -29.00 15.98 24.01
C LEU A 404 -28.14 15.11 24.95
N ASN A 405 -27.52 14.06 24.42
CA ASN A 405 -26.65 13.21 25.21
C ASN A 405 -25.41 13.97 25.72
N ASP A 406 -24.81 14.83 24.88
CA ASP A 406 -23.67 15.69 25.27
C ASP A 406 -24.07 16.74 26.33
N GLN A 407 -25.36 17.13 26.36
CA GLN A 407 -25.99 17.97 27.42
C GLN A 407 -26.43 17.15 28.66
N HIS A 408 -25.99 15.88 28.75
CA HIS A 408 -26.39 14.96 29.85
C HIS A 408 -27.90 14.74 29.99
N THR A 409 -28.63 14.87 28.89
CA THR A 409 -30.09 14.67 28.84
C THR A 409 -30.41 13.41 28.04
N ASP A 410 -31.03 12.43 28.71
CA ASP A 410 -31.50 11.23 28.03
C ASP A 410 -32.82 11.51 27.29
N TYR A 411 -32.84 11.25 25.98
CA TYR A 411 -34.00 11.46 25.13
C TYR A 411 -35.10 10.41 25.34
N LYS A 412 -34.76 9.18 25.84
CA LYS A 412 -35.73 8.09 25.99
C LYS A 412 -36.85 8.41 26.96
N PRO A 413 -36.58 8.84 28.22
CA PRO A 413 -37.65 9.22 29.13
C PRO A 413 -38.50 10.38 28.62
N LEU A 414 -37.94 11.34 27.89
CA LEU A 414 -38.68 12.44 27.29
C LEU A 414 -39.64 11.93 26.19
N ARG A 415 -39.23 10.95 25.40
CA ARG A 415 -40.07 10.32 24.37
C ARG A 415 -41.12 9.41 24.97
N ASP A 416 -40.79 8.65 26.00
CA ASP A 416 -41.73 7.72 26.64
C ASP A 416 -42.79 8.42 27.48
N ASN A 417 -42.52 9.59 28.06
CA ASN A 417 -43.46 10.39 28.85
C ASN A 417 -44.35 11.29 28.01
N ALA A 418 -44.04 11.49 26.72
CA ALA A 418 -44.82 12.31 25.82
C ALA A 418 -45.63 11.42 24.86
N ALA A 419 -46.93 11.29 25.06
CA ALA A 419 -47.76 10.48 24.20
C ALA A 419 -48.00 11.15 22.84
N VAL A 420 -47.46 10.55 21.76
CA VAL A 420 -47.67 11.04 20.38
C VAL A 420 -49.14 10.79 19.99
N THR A 421 -49.87 11.87 19.71
CA THR A 421 -51.30 11.81 19.31
C THR A 421 -51.47 11.92 17.81
N GLU A 422 -50.68 12.78 17.16
CA GLU A 422 -50.71 12.95 15.71
C GLU A 422 -49.28 13.19 15.17
N GLN A 423 -49.03 12.77 13.95
CA GLN A 423 -47.72 12.99 13.31
C GLN A 423 -47.89 13.34 11.84
N LEU A 424 -47.19 14.38 11.39
CA LEU A 424 -47.01 14.76 10.00
C LEU A 424 -45.57 14.47 9.61
N PRO A 425 -45.30 13.37 8.92
CA PRO A 425 -43.91 13.00 8.52
C PRO A 425 -43.27 14.06 7.64
N PHE A 426 -41.93 14.05 7.56
CA PHE A 426 -41.20 14.94 6.64
C PHE A 426 -41.56 14.64 5.19
N SER A 427 -41.72 15.72 4.42
CA SER A 427 -41.91 15.65 2.98
C SER A 427 -40.98 16.66 2.28
N THR A 428 -40.35 16.25 1.17
CA THR A 428 -39.48 17.10 0.35
C THR A 428 -40.24 18.30 -0.24
N MET A 429 -41.55 18.19 -0.40
CA MET A 429 -42.41 19.28 -0.87
C MET A 429 -42.70 20.31 0.23
N ARG A 430 -43.00 19.82 1.43
CA ARG A 430 -43.30 20.68 2.61
C ARG A 430 -42.03 21.19 3.29
N LYS A 431 -40.98 20.42 3.24
CA LYS A 431 -39.68 20.68 3.89
C LYS A 431 -39.73 20.83 5.42
N PHE A 432 -40.78 20.33 6.06
CA PHE A 432 -40.88 20.23 7.51
C PHE A 432 -41.66 18.99 7.93
N MET A 433 -41.53 18.62 9.20
CA MET A 433 -42.35 17.63 9.88
C MET A 433 -42.92 18.22 11.17
N ALA A 434 -44.04 17.65 11.64
CA ALA A 434 -44.63 18.04 12.88
C ALA A 434 -45.07 16.81 13.69
N THR A 435 -44.96 16.89 15.00
CA THR A 435 -45.41 15.83 15.91
C THR A 435 -46.23 16.48 17.02
N VAL A 436 -47.44 16.01 17.20
CA VAL A 436 -48.37 16.50 18.25
C VAL A 436 -48.32 15.49 19.39
N VAL A 437 -48.06 15.99 20.59
CA VAL A 437 -47.94 15.15 21.78
C VAL A 437 -48.76 15.72 22.94
N ASP A 438 -49.20 14.83 23.83
CA ASP A 438 -49.57 15.21 25.18
C ASP A 438 -48.23 15.37 25.95
N SER A 439 -47.89 16.64 26.23
CA SER A 439 -46.54 16.97 26.72
C SER A 439 -46.25 16.40 28.10
N GLY A 440 -45.15 15.69 28.23
CA GLY A 440 -44.61 15.24 29.53
C GLY A 440 -44.02 16.38 30.37
N VAL A 441 -43.56 17.44 29.68
CA VAL A 441 -43.00 18.64 30.33
C VAL A 441 -44.06 19.60 30.84
N CYS A 442 -45.20 19.73 30.11
CA CYS A 442 -46.34 20.57 30.46
C CYS A 442 -47.61 19.70 30.62
N PRO A 443 -47.79 19.02 31.76
CA PRO A 443 -48.89 18.10 31.97
C PRO A 443 -50.25 18.76 31.71
N GLY A 444 -51.11 18.07 30.95
CA GLY A 444 -52.40 18.53 30.54
C GLY A 444 -52.42 19.53 29.38
N LYS A 445 -51.27 19.76 28.73
CA LYS A 445 -51.15 20.54 27.51
C LYS A 445 -50.79 19.66 26.33
N ARG A 446 -51.47 19.90 25.23
CA ARG A 446 -51.19 19.26 23.94
C ARG A 446 -50.36 20.21 23.08
N ILE A 447 -49.21 19.78 22.67
CA ILE A 447 -48.22 20.63 21.99
C ILE A 447 -47.90 20.03 20.60
N ALA A 448 -47.98 20.87 19.55
CA ALA A 448 -47.46 20.56 18.25
C ALA A 448 -46.01 21.08 18.12
N TYR A 449 -45.05 20.20 17.98
CA TYR A 449 -43.66 20.52 17.67
C TYR A 449 -43.39 20.45 16.17
N VAL A 450 -42.79 21.50 15.62
CA VAL A 450 -42.45 21.61 14.20
C VAL A 450 -40.94 21.70 14.04
N LYS A 451 -40.43 20.92 13.11
CA LYS A 451 -38.99 20.91 12.74
C LYS A 451 -38.87 20.86 11.21
N GLY A 452 -38.01 21.68 10.62
CA GLY A 452 -37.82 21.67 9.18
C GLY A 452 -36.83 22.73 8.67
N ALA A 453 -36.92 23.02 7.37
CA ALA A 453 -36.12 24.07 6.76
C ALA A 453 -36.40 25.42 7.45
N PRO A 454 -35.33 26.07 7.97
CA PRO A 454 -35.53 27.28 8.81
C PRO A 454 -36.30 28.38 8.12
N GLU A 455 -36.11 28.61 6.81
CA GLU A 455 -36.83 29.57 6.02
C GLU A 455 -38.36 29.34 6.05
N ILE A 456 -38.76 28.07 5.98
CA ILE A 456 -40.16 27.68 6.02
C ILE A 456 -40.74 27.81 7.43
N VAL A 457 -39.94 27.37 8.45
CA VAL A 457 -40.40 27.44 9.84
C VAL A 457 -40.52 28.89 10.30
N ILE A 458 -39.52 29.75 9.97
CA ILE A 458 -39.53 31.18 10.29
C ILE A 458 -40.76 31.89 9.67
N ASP A 459 -41.07 31.57 8.42
CA ASP A 459 -42.21 32.19 7.75
C ASP A 459 -43.57 31.75 8.32
N LYS A 460 -43.65 30.53 8.85
CA LYS A 460 -44.85 30.01 9.53
C LYS A 460 -45.03 30.55 10.96
N CYS A 461 -43.97 31.07 11.59
CA CYS A 461 -44.03 31.58 12.96
C CYS A 461 -44.63 32.99 13.01
N ARG A 462 -45.55 33.19 13.97
CA ARG A 462 -46.07 34.51 14.30
C ARG A 462 -45.42 35.09 15.57
N ASN A 463 -45.03 34.24 16.47
CA ASN A 463 -44.44 34.67 17.75
C ASN A 463 -42.94 34.41 17.71
N PHE A 464 -42.16 35.42 18.14
CA PHE A 464 -40.70 35.35 18.26
C PHE A 464 -40.30 35.76 19.69
N PRO A 465 -39.29 35.16 20.25
CA PRO A 465 -38.74 35.57 21.55
C PRO A 465 -38.25 37.02 21.53
N ASP A 466 -38.26 37.70 22.68
CA ASP A 466 -37.81 39.08 22.83
C ASP A 466 -36.39 39.30 22.29
N GLY A 467 -36.22 40.31 21.44
CA GLY A 467 -34.95 40.65 20.84
C GLY A 467 -34.54 39.84 19.61
N VAL A 468 -35.39 38.92 19.13
CA VAL A 468 -35.14 38.10 17.93
C VAL A 468 -35.97 38.60 16.77
N THR A 469 -35.31 39.07 15.67
CA THR A 469 -36.02 39.51 14.46
C THR A 469 -35.86 38.52 13.31
N LYS A 470 -36.81 38.48 12.39
CA LYS A 470 -36.72 37.62 11.20
C LYS A 470 -35.48 37.95 10.35
N GLU A 471 -35.09 39.21 10.30
CA GLU A 471 -33.94 39.68 9.55
C GLU A 471 -32.62 39.14 10.11
N GLN A 472 -32.46 39.20 11.45
CA GLN A 472 -31.29 38.63 12.13
C GLN A 472 -31.19 37.12 11.94
N LEU A 473 -32.32 36.39 12.02
CA LEU A 473 -32.35 34.96 11.76
C LEU A 473 -31.99 34.61 10.32
N ARG A 474 -32.44 35.40 9.35
CA ARG A 474 -32.08 35.19 7.93
C ARG A 474 -30.61 35.49 7.66
N GLU A 475 -30.02 36.48 8.30
CA GLU A 475 -28.60 36.78 8.20
C GLU A 475 -27.77 35.64 8.80
N ALA A 476 -28.11 35.15 9.99
CA ALA A 476 -27.47 33.99 10.60
C ALA A 476 -27.57 32.75 9.71
N LEU A 477 -28.75 32.51 9.16
CA LEU A 477 -29.01 31.40 8.24
C LEU A 477 -28.14 31.50 6.98
N LEU A 478 -28.00 32.65 6.38
CA LEU A 478 -27.11 32.88 5.24
C LEU A 478 -25.64 32.58 5.62
N GLY A 479 -25.19 32.94 6.81
CA GLY A 479 -23.87 32.63 7.32
C GLY A 479 -23.63 31.13 7.42
N TYR A 480 -24.59 30.34 7.90
CA TYR A 480 -24.50 28.88 7.94
C TYR A 480 -24.56 28.25 6.54
N GLN A 481 -25.44 28.76 5.67
CA GLN A 481 -25.54 28.27 4.30
C GLN A 481 -24.29 28.54 3.48
N GLN A 482 -23.62 29.70 3.68
CA GLN A 482 -22.34 29.99 3.07
C GLN A 482 -21.23 29.03 3.50
N LYS A 483 -21.29 28.52 4.74
CA LYS A 483 -20.43 27.46 5.26
C LYS A 483 -20.94 26.05 4.91
N ALA A 484 -21.97 25.96 4.05
CA ALA A 484 -22.59 24.73 3.57
C ALA A 484 -23.07 23.78 4.69
N MET A 485 -23.50 24.33 5.80
CA MET A 485 -24.08 23.56 6.91
C MET A 485 -25.53 23.25 6.64
N ARG A 486 -25.98 22.09 7.11
CA ARG A 486 -27.40 21.78 7.17
C ARG A 486 -28.00 22.54 8.32
N THR A 487 -29.14 23.18 8.08
CA THR A 487 -29.83 23.97 9.10
C THR A 487 -31.23 23.44 9.34
N LEU A 488 -31.65 23.44 10.60
CA LEU A 488 -33.03 23.10 11.02
C LEU A 488 -33.58 24.21 11.89
N GLY A 489 -34.83 24.63 11.59
CA GLY A 489 -35.60 25.51 12.44
C GLY A 489 -36.56 24.71 13.31
N PHE A 490 -36.79 25.23 14.52
CA PHE A 490 -37.71 24.64 15.50
C PHE A 490 -38.75 25.64 15.91
N ALA A 491 -39.99 25.15 16.01
CA ALA A 491 -41.13 25.92 16.52
C ALA A 491 -42.07 25.00 17.28
N TYR A 492 -42.95 25.60 18.12
CA TYR A 492 -43.99 24.89 18.80
C TYR A 492 -45.25 25.72 18.89
N GLN A 493 -46.37 25.04 19.13
CA GLN A 493 -47.64 25.67 19.45
C GLN A 493 -48.45 24.77 20.39
N GLU A 494 -49.09 25.37 21.40
CA GLU A 494 -50.10 24.69 22.20
C GLU A 494 -51.39 24.56 21.35
N VAL A 495 -51.88 23.35 21.17
CA VAL A 495 -53.05 23.06 20.35
C VAL A 495 -54.21 22.53 21.21
N GLY A 496 -55.45 22.85 20.83
CA GLY A 496 -56.64 22.35 21.54
C GLY A 496 -56.95 20.89 21.19
N ASP A 497 -58.11 20.39 21.68
CA ASP A 497 -58.54 19.01 21.53
C ASP A 497 -58.97 18.62 20.10
N GLY A 498 -58.90 19.55 19.13
CA GLY A 498 -59.16 19.28 17.72
C GLY A 498 -58.04 18.61 16.98
N LYS A 499 -58.28 18.06 15.79
CA LYS A 499 -57.22 17.55 14.91
C LYS A 499 -56.32 18.67 14.45
N ALA A 500 -55.04 18.56 14.81
CA ALA A 500 -54.00 19.49 14.41
C ALA A 500 -53.37 19.12 13.07
N VAL A 501 -53.47 17.86 12.65
CA VAL A 501 -53.00 17.37 11.36
C VAL A 501 -54.17 16.91 10.52
N GLU A 502 -54.42 17.55 9.38
CA GLU A 502 -55.45 17.19 8.43
C GLU A 502 -54.89 17.10 7.02
N SER A 503 -55.19 15.98 6.34
CA SER A 503 -54.91 15.78 4.92
C SER A 503 -53.55 16.33 4.42
N ASP A 504 -52.49 16.00 5.11
CA ASP A 504 -51.11 16.39 4.76
C ASP A 504 -50.76 17.85 5.08
N SER A 505 -51.51 18.51 5.94
CA SER A 505 -51.27 19.87 6.42
C SER A 505 -51.32 19.96 7.95
N LEU A 506 -50.63 20.95 8.48
CA LEU A 506 -50.63 21.28 9.91
C LEU A 506 -51.53 22.48 10.13
N ASN A 507 -52.62 22.32 10.90
CA ASN A 507 -53.52 23.38 11.35
C ASN A 507 -52.97 24.05 12.62
N ALA A 508 -51.88 24.80 12.47
CA ALA A 508 -51.23 25.52 13.57
C ALA A 508 -50.82 26.91 13.08
N ASP A 509 -51.70 27.91 13.30
CA ASP A 509 -51.55 29.27 12.76
C ASP A 509 -50.79 30.22 13.67
N ASN A 510 -50.43 29.83 14.90
CA ASN A 510 -49.80 30.67 15.90
C ASN A 510 -48.50 30.07 16.45
N LEU A 511 -47.66 29.57 15.57
CA LEU A 511 -46.37 28.96 15.93
C LEU A 511 -45.46 29.97 16.62
N THR A 512 -44.81 29.50 17.70
CA THR A 512 -43.78 30.22 18.44
C THR A 512 -42.41 29.67 18.03
N PHE A 513 -41.54 30.54 17.55
CA PHE A 513 -40.22 30.17 17.12
C PHE A 513 -39.33 29.81 18.31
N MET A 514 -38.59 28.69 18.25
CA MET A 514 -37.71 28.25 19.32
C MET A 514 -36.22 28.55 19.00
N GLY A 515 -35.81 28.27 17.80
CA GLY A 515 -34.41 28.47 17.40
C GLY A 515 -34.01 27.81 16.10
N ILE A 516 -32.73 27.98 15.74
CA ILE A 516 -32.05 27.36 14.59
C ILE A 516 -30.94 26.49 15.10
N VAL A 517 -30.70 25.35 14.43
CA VAL A 517 -29.59 24.48 14.65
C VAL A 517 -28.81 24.31 13.35
N ALA A 518 -27.50 24.53 13.40
CA ALA A 518 -26.57 24.27 12.30
C ALA A 518 -25.86 22.94 12.53
N ILE A 519 -25.88 22.08 11.51
CA ILE A 519 -25.37 20.71 11.58
C ILE A 519 -24.34 20.52 10.47
N SER A 520 -23.22 19.95 10.78
CA SER A 520 -22.18 19.61 9.82
C SER A 520 -21.55 18.26 10.13
N ASP A 521 -20.89 17.68 9.13
CA ASP A 521 -19.99 16.55 9.33
C ASP A 521 -18.59 17.13 9.54
N PRO A 522 -18.02 17.07 10.76
CA PRO A 522 -16.79 17.76 11.09
C PRO A 522 -15.57 17.12 10.40
N VAL A 523 -14.62 17.96 10.01
CA VAL A 523 -13.30 17.51 9.55
C VAL A 523 -12.58 16.75 10.67
N ARG A 524 -11.92 15.65 10.34
CA ARG A 524 -11.08 14.91 11.29
C ARG A 524 -9.91 15.76 11.75
N ALA A 525 -9.54 15.69 12.99
CA ALA A 525 -8.53 16.55 13.62
C ALA A 525 -7.12 16.38 13.00
N ASP A 526 -6.81 15.20 12.49
CA ASP A 526 -5.51 14.86 11.89
C ASP A 526 -5.36 15.29 10.43
N VAL A 527 -6.47 15.55 9.72
CA VAL A 527 -6.47 15.81 8.28
C VAL A 527 -5.71 17.08 7.88
N PRO A 528 -5.89 18.26 8.54
CA PRO A 528 -5.19 19.46 8.10
C PRO A 528 -3.67 19.32 8.15
N ALA A 529 -3.13 18.67 9.17
CA ALA A 529 -1.70 18.43 9.30
C ALA A 529 -1.19 17.45 8.23
N ALA A 530 -1.93 16.37 7.98
CA ALA A 530 -1.56 15.35 7.01
C ALA A 530 -1.67 15.86 5.55
N VAL A 531 -2.67 16.68 5.24
CA VAL A 531 -2.79 17.35 3.93
C VAL A 531 -1.62 18.28 3.70
N LYS A 532 -1.25 19.09 4.71
CA LYS A 532 -0.07 19.97 4.62
C LYS A 532 1.21 19.18 4.39
N GLU A 533 1.44 18.09 5.16
CA GLU A 533 2.61 17.22 4.99
C GLU A 533 2.66 16.62 3.57
N SER A 534 1.51 16.18 3.04
CA SER A 534 1.43 15.66 1.67
C SER A 534 1.75 16.72 0.62
N ILE A 535 1.26 17.95 0.78
CA ILE A 535 1.55 19.07 -0.13
C ILE A 535 3.04 19.44 -0.04
N ASP A 536 3.60 19.53 1.15
CA ASP A 536 5.02 19.82 1.37
C ASP A 536 5.91 18.71 0.77
N ALA A 537 5.42 17.47 0.74
CA ALA A 537 6.04 16.34 0.06
C ALA A 537 5.88 16.36 -1.48
N GLY A 538 5.28 17.41 -2.04
CA GLY A 538 5.09 17.61 -3.48
C GLY A 538 3.93 16.83 -4.09
N ILE A 539 2.99 16.36 -3.28
CA ILE A 539 1.79 15.63 -3.72
C ILE A 539 0.64 16.62 -3.91
N LYS A 540 -0.04 16.54 -5.02
CA LYS A 540 -1.24 17.35 -5.29
C LYS A 540 -2.45 16.65 -4.69
N ILE A 541 -3.21 17.35 -3.85
CA ILE A 541 -4.46 16.86 -3.31
C ILE A 541 -5.61 17.40 -4.12
N LYS A 542 -6.59 16.54 -4.46
CA LYS A 542 -7.81 16.93 -5.14
C LYS A 542 -9.01 16.35 -4.38
N ILE A 543 -9.97 17.19 -4.00
CA ILE A 543 -11.24 16.74 -3.43
C ILE A 543 -12.17 16.38 -4.58
N VAL A 544 -12.73 15.18 -4.56
CA VAL A 544 -13.67 14.69 -5.58
C VAL A 544 -14.89 14.12 -4.87
N THR A 545 -15.97 14.88 -4.82
CA THR A 545 -17.12 14.57 -3.98
C THR A 545 -18.47 14.75 -4.71
N GLY A 546 -19.49 14.01 -4.29
CA GLY A 546 -20.87 14.21 -4.71
C GLY A 546 -21.52 15.47 -4.12
N ASP A 547 -20.89 16.12 -3.13
CA ASP A 547 -21.42 17.29 -2.46
C ASP A 547 -21.48 18.55 -3.34
N THR A 548 -22.15 19.59 -2.81
CA THR A 548 -22.24 20.90 -3.47
C THR A 548 -20.90 21.63 -3.50
N PRO A 549 -20.68 22.53 -4.47
CA PRO A 549 -19.45 23.33 -4.54
C PRO A 549 -19.16 24.11 -3.26
N GLY A 550 -20.16 24.63 -2.59
CA GLY A 550 -20.03 25.38 -1.34
C GLY A 550 -19.49 24.52 -0.20
N THR A 551 -20.05 23.32 -0.02
CA THR A 551 -19.58 22.36 0.99
C THR A 551 -18.15 21.92 0.72
N ALA A 552 -17.82 21.57 -0.51
CA ALA A 552 -16.50 21.10 -0.89
C ALA A 552 -15.44 22.20 -0.72
N LYS A 553 -15.79 23.46 -1.03
CA LYS A 553 -14.92 24.62 -0.87
C LYS A 553 -14.63 24.92 0.61
N GLU A 554 -15.68 24.83 1.46
CA GLU A 554 -15.53 25.06 2.90
C GLU A 554 -14.64 24.00 3.55
N ILE A 555 -14.83 22.72 3.23
CA ILE A 555 -13.94 21.66 3.68
C ILE A 555 -12.51 21.90 3.17
N GLY A 556 -12.36 22.31 1.89
CA GLY A 556 -11.06 22.69 1.32
C GLY A 556 -10.36 23.80 2.12
N ARG A 557 -11.10 24.81 2.63
CA ARG A 557 -10.56 25.85 3.52
C ARG A 557 -10.09 25.28 4.86
N GLN A 558 -10.93 24.48 5.48
CA GLN A 558 -10.64 23.90 6.80
C GLN A 558 -9.40 23.00 6.81
N ILE A 559 -9.17 22.26 5.72
CA ILE A 559 -7.97 21.42 5.58
C ILE A 559 -6.75 22.14 5.00
N GLY A 560 -6.86 23.42 4.66
CA GLY A 560 -5.78 24.22 4.10
C GLY A 560 -5.47 23.97 2.62
N LEU A 561 -6.36 23.27 1.90
CA LEU A 561 -6.23 23.05 0.45
C LEU A 561 -6.70 24.25 -0.38
N TRP A 562 -7.78 24.91 0.05
CA TRP A 562 -8.35 26.07 -0.61
C TRP A 562 -7.98 27.36 0.10
N ASN A 563 -7.51 28.35 -0.67
CA ASN A 563 -7.19 29.68 -0.18
C ASN A 563 -7.86 30.74 -1.07
N ASP A 564 -8.81 31.49 -0.52
CA ASP A 564 -9.59 32.49 -1.27
C ASP A 564 -8.75 33.65 -1.86
N ASN A 565 -7.52 33.85 -1.40
CA ASN A 565 -6.62 34.86 -1.94
C ASN A 565 -5.86 34.37 -3.20
N THR A 566 -5.70 33.08 -3.39
CA THR A 566 -4.91 32.51 -4.49
C THR A 566 -5.73 31.64 -5.44
N ASP A 567 -6.85 31.08 -4.95
CA ASP A 567 -7.70 30.17 -5.71
C ASP A 567 -8.95 30.89 -6.22
N ASN A 568 -9.42 30.50 -7.37
CA ASN A 568 -10.58 31.08 -8.04
C ASN A 568 -11.46 29.97 -8.67
N ASP A 569 -12.49 30.36 -9.38
CA ASP A 569 -13.46 29.42 -9.99
C ASP A 569 -12.83 28.45 -11.00
N SER A 570 -11.63 28.71 -11.52
CA SER A 570 -10.92 27.76 -12.38
C SER A 570 -10.33 26.57 -11.62
N ASN A 571 -10.25 26.65 -10.29
CA ASN A 571 -9.75 25.58 -9.42
C ASN A 571 -10.85 24.67 -8.88
N ILE A 572 -12.12 24.97 -9.22
CA ILE A 572 -13.28 24.13 -8.88
C ILE A 572 -14.12 23.87 -10.13
N ILE A 573 -14.65 22.66 -10.27
CA ILE A 573 -15.56 22.28 -11.35
C ILE A 573 -16.65 21.37 -10.83
N THR A 574 -17.82 21.37 -11.48
CA THR A 574 -18.85 20.37 -11.19
C THR A 574 -18.69 19.14 -12.10
N GLY A 575 -19.14 17.97 -11.64
CA GLY A 575 -19.13 16.74 -12.45
C GLY A 575 -19.83 16.91 -13.81
N PRO A 576 -21.07 17.45 -13.86
CA PRO A 576 -21.74 17.71 -15.13
C PRO A 576 -20.97 18.65 -16.07
N ASP A 577 -20.37 19.74 -15.56
CA ASP A 577 -19.55 20.64 -16.38
C ASP A 577 -18.30 19.95 -16.90
N PHE A 578 -17.63 19.14 -16.05
CA PHE A 578 -16.47 18.33 -16.45
C PHE A 578 -16.82 17.28 -17.50
N ALA A 579 -17.98 16.66 -17.39
CA ALA A 579 -18.45 15.68 -18.37
C ALA A 579 -18.77 16.29 -19.74
N ALA A 580 -19.17 17.57 -19.76
CA ALA A 580 -19.47 18.30 -20.98
C ALA A 580 -18.21 18.77 -21.76
N LEU A 581 -17.03 18.77 -21.12
CA LEU A 581 -15.77 19.17 -21.78
C LEU A 581 -15.31 18.08 -22.75
N ASP A 582 -14.69 18.49 -23.85
CA ASP A 582 -13.94 17.58 -24.70
C ASP A 582 -12.69 17.04 -23.96
N ASP A 583 -11.98 16.06 -24.55
CA ASP A 583 -10.87 15.40 -23.86
C ASP A 583 -9.66 16.34 -23.65
N ASN A 584 -9.43 17.32 -24.52
CA ASN A 584 -8.32 18.26 -24.38
C ASN A 584 -8.62 19.28 -23.26
N ASP A 585 -9.80 19.88 -23.28
CA ASP A 585 -10.24 20.82 -22.26
C ASP A 585 -10.39 20.15 -20.89
N ALA A 586 -10.91 18.92 -20.86
CA ALA A 586 -11.00 18.11 -19.65
C ALA A 586 -9.60 17.77 -19.08
N ALA A 587 -8.63 17.49 -19.96
CA ALA A 587 -7.24 17.23 -19.53
C ALA A 587 -6.58 18.50 -18.95
N GLU A 588 -6.84 19.67 -19.53
CA GLU A 588 -6.37 20.93 -18.98
C GLU A 588 -7.05 21.27 -17.64
N ALA A 589 -8.37 21.11 -17.58
CA ALA A 589 -9.13 21.26 -16.34
C ALA A 589 -8.60 20.32 -15.25
N ALA A 590 -8.37 19.04 -15.56
CA ALA A 590 -7.85 18.05 -14.62
C ALA A 590 -6.53 18.47 -13.96
N ARG A 591 -5.67 19.22 -14.65
CA ARG A 591 -4.43 19.77 -14.06
C ARG A 591 -4.71 20.86 -13.02
N ARG A 592 -5.63 21.79 -13.34
CA ARG A 592 -5.86 23.01 -12.56
C ARG A 592 -6.74 22.81 -11.34
N ILE A 593 -7.78 21.97 -11.46
CA ILE A 593 -8.77 21.82 -10.39
C ILE A 593 -8.14 21.29 -9.11
N LYS A 594 -8.60 21.83 -8.00
CA LYS A 594 -8.39 21.33 -6.65
C LYS A 594 -9.63 20.61 -6.13
N ILE A 595 -10.81 20.98 -6.64
CA ILE A 595 -12.10 20.47 -6.18
C ILE A 595 -12.95 20.10 -7.41
N MET A 596 -13.48 18.88 -7.41
CA MET A 596 -14.58 18.44 -8.26
C MET A 596 -15.78 18.13 -7.36
N SER A 597 -16.85 18.89 -7.53
CA SER A 597 -18.09 18.80 -6.78
C SER A 597 -19.19 18.13 -7.61
N ARG A 598 -20.24 17.57 -6.99
CA ARG A 598 -21.32 16.84 -7.67
C ARG A 598 -20.79 15.78 -8.65
N ALA A 599 -19.68 15.17 -8.30
CA ALA A 599 -19.01 14.18 -9.14
C ALA A 599 -19.78 12.85 -9.12
N ARG A 600 -20.06 12.30 -10.31
CA ARG A 600 -20.58 10.97 -10.49
C ARG A 600 -19.42 9.97 -10.54
N PRO A 601 -19.65 8.66 -10.35
CA PRO A 601 -18.63 7.63 -10.47
C PRO A 601 -17.85 7.68 -11.78
N THR A 602 -18.53 7.93 -12.89
CA THR A 602 -17.93 8.09 -14.24
C THR A 602 -17.01 9.30 -14.34
N ASP A 603 -17.39 10.42 -13.70
CA ASP A 603 -16.59 11.64 -13.71
C ASP A 603 -15.30 11.46 -12.90
N LYS A 604 -15.40 10.74 -11.76
CA LYS A 604 -14.25 10.34 -10.94
C LYS A 604 -13.26 9.49 -11.73
N SER A 605 -13.74 8.44 -12.42
CA SER A 605 -12.88 7.55 -13.23
C SER A 605 -12.26 8.28 -14.43
N ARG A 606 -13.01 9.18 -15.12
CA ARG A 606 -12.49 9.98 -16.23
C ARG A 606 -11.36 10.91 -15.76
N LEU A 607 -11.53 11.58 -14.62
CA LEU A 607 -10.50 12.42 -14.04
C LEU A 607 -9.22 11.65 -13.78
N VAL A 608 -9.33 10.46 -13.18
CA VAL A 608 -8.21 9.57 -12.91
C VAL A 608 -7.50 9.20 -14.20
N GLY A 609 -8.22 8.74 -15.22
CA GLY A 609 -7.65 8.35 -16.51
C GLY A 609 -6.92 9.50 -17.21
N LEU A 610 -7.47 10.73 -17.20
CA LEU A 610 -6.82 11.90 -17.79
C LEU A 610 -5.55 12.32 -17.03
N LEU A 611 -5.53 12.23 -15.69
CA LEU A 611 -4.33 12.50 -14.91
C LEU A 611 -3.22 11.45 -15.21
N GLN A 612 -3.59 10.19 -15.36
CA GLN A 612 -2.67 9.11 -15.72
C GLN A 612 -2.05 9.30 -17.11
N GLN A 613 -2.87 9.67 -18.10
CA GLN A 613 -2.39 10.00 -19.45
C GLN A 613 -1.38 11.17 -19.45
N GLN A 614 -1.45 12.07 -18.48
CA GLN A 614 -0.50 13.16 -18.28
C GLN A 614 0.77 12.73 -17.54
N GLY A 615 0.90 11.45 -17.21
CA GLY A 615 2.06 10.89 -16.51
C GLY A 615 2.01 11.06 -14.98
N GLU A 616 0.87 11.46 -14.42
CA GLU A 616 0.69 11.50 -12.98
C GLU A 616 0.47 10.10 -12.41
N VAL A 617 0.95 9.86 -11.19
CA VAL A 617 0.67 8.64 -10.42
C VAL A 617 -0.47 8.96 -9.46
N VAL A 618 -1.63 8.42 -9.74
CA VAL A 618 -2.87 8.77 -9.03
C VAL A 618 -3.20 7.73 -7.98
N ALA A 619 -3.33 8.18 -6.73
CA ALA A 619 -4.00 7.45 -5.68
C ALA A 619 -5.43 7.98 -5.53
N VAL A 620 -6.39 7.10 -5.30
CA VAL A 620 -7.80 7.47 -5.08
C VAL A 620 -8.25 6.92 -3.74
N THR A 621 -8.91 7.75 -2.92
CA THR A 621 -9.58 7.28 -1.71
C THR A 621 -11.08 7.18 -1.93
N GLY A 622 -11.71 6.21 -1.30
CA GLY A 622 -13.15 6.04 -1.31
C GLY A 622 -13.63 5.06 -0.24
N ASP A 623 -14.88 5.22 0.20
CA ASP A 623 -15.52 4.33 1.18
C ASP A 623 -16.83 3.72 0.66
N GLY A 624 -17.36 4.27 -0.42
CA GLY A 624 -18.64 3.86 -1.01
C GLY A 624 -18.52 2.99 -2.26
N THR A 625 -19.63 2.37 -2.61
CA THR A 625 -19.77 1.63 -3.89
C THR A 625 -19.56 2.53 -5.10
N ASN A 626 -19.89 3.82 -4.97
CA ASN A 626 -19.73 4.84 -6.00
C ASN A 626 -18.28 5.12 -6.35
N ASP A 627 -17.34 4.75 -5.46
CA ASP A 627 -15.91 4.98 -5.64
C ASP A 627 -15.19 3.80 -6.30
N ALA A 628 -15.80 2.62 -6.30
CA ALA A 628 -15.17 1.39 -6.81
C ALA A 628 -14.63 1.52 -8.25
N PRO A 629 -15.32 2.16 -9.21
CA PRO A 629 -14.76 2.35 -10.55
C PRO A 629 -13.50 3.23 -10.56
N ALA A 630 -13.45 4.26 -9.72
CA ALA A 630 -12.29 5.14 -9.61
C ALA A 630 -11.13 4.48 -8.85
N LEU A 631 -11.43 3.68 -7.80
CA LEU A 631 -10.46 2.88 -7.05
C LEU A 631 -9.76 1.88 -7.96
N ASN A 632 -10.52 1.15 -8.80
CA ASN A 632 -9.96 0.21 -9.77
C ASN A 632 -9.17 0.90 -10.90
N ALA A 633 -9.58 2.09 -11.33
CA ALA A 633 -8.90 2.83 -12.39
C ALA A 633 -7.58 3.46 -11.92
N ALA A 634 -7.41 3.70 -10.63
CA ALA A 634 -6.22 4.33 -10.06
C ALA A 634 -5.00 3.40 -10.11
N GLN A 635 -3.78 3.99 -10.06
CA GLN A 635 -2.59 3.18 -9.80
C GLN A 635 -2.55 2.64 -8.37
N VAL A 636 -3.18 3.35 -7.43
CA VAL A 636 -3.38 2.85 -6.06
C VAL A 636 -4.78 3.24 -5.59
N GLY A 637 -5.66 2.25 -5.45
CA GLY A 637 -6.94 2.40 -4.80
C GLY A 637 -6.81 2.27 -3.28
N LEU A 638 -7.38 3.22 -2.53
CA LEU A 638 -7.32 3.30 -1.06
C LEU A 638 -8.75 3.26 -0.50
N SER A 639 -9.14 2.15 0.10
CA SER A 639 -10.43 2.09 0.81
C SER A 639 -10.28 2.45 2.28
N MET A 640 -11.37 2.97 2.87
CA MET A 640 -11.43 3.18 4.31
C MET A 640 -11.81 1.89 5.05
N GLY A 641 -11.42 1.77 6.33
CA GLY A 641 -11.71 0.61 7.17
C GLY A 641 -13.20 0.37 7.37
N ASP A 642 -13.98 1.45 7.48
CA ASP A 642 -15.45 1.43 7.59
C ASP A 642 -16.13 1.42 6.21
N GLY A 643 -15.37 1.43 5.12
CA GLY A 643 -15.91 1.43 3.76
C GLY A 643 -16.65 0.12 3.42
N THR A 644 -17.49 0.19 2.40
CA THR A 644 -18.24 -0.98 1.90
C THR A 644 -17.30 -2.10 1.41
N SER A 645 -17.79 -3.32 1.42
CA SER A 645 -17.03 -4.48 0.92
C SER A 645 -16.53 -4.26 -0.50
N VAL A 646 -17.37 -3.66 -1.35
CA VAL A 646 -17.05 -3.35 -2.75
C VAL A 646 -15.91 -2.35 -2.89
N ALA A 647 -15.93 -1.28 -2.09
CA ALA A 647 -14.81 -0.33 -2.07
C ALA A 647 -13.51 -1.00 -1.61
N LYS A 648 -13.59 -1.88 -0.60
CA LYS A 648 -12.44 -2.65 -0.11
C LYS A 648 -11.91 -3.61 -1.18
N GLU A 649 -12.77 -4.32 -1.89
CA GLU A 649 -12.35 -5.24 -2.96
C GLU A 649 -11.75 -4.52 -4.17
N ALA A 650 -12.31 -3.36 -4.53
CA ALA A 650 -11.78 -2.52 -5.59
C ALA A 650 -10.43 -1.86 -5.24
N SER A 651 -10.04 -1.85 -3.97
CA SER A 651 -8.86 -1.16 -3.48
C SER A 651 -7.61 -2.05 -3.48
N ASP A 652 -6.45 -1.40 -3.44
CA ASP A 652 -5.14 -2.03 -3.30
C ASP A 652 -4.63 -1.98 -1.86
N ILE A 653 -5.07 -0.98 -1.08
CA ILE A 653 -4.74 -0.79 0.33
C ILE A 653 -6.01 -0.39 1.08
N THR A 654 -6.25 -0.98 2.25
CA THR A 654 -7.32 -0.56 3.17
C THR A 654 -6.74 0.19 4.36
N ILE A 655 -7.27 1.38 4.64
CA ILE A 655 -6.86 2.27 5.74
C ILE A 655 -7.70 1.94 6.96
N MET A 656 -7.18 1.13 7.86
CA MET A 656 -7.93 0.50 8.96
C MET A 656 -8.47 1.49 10.01
N ASP A 657 -7.83 2.64 10.17
CA ASP A 657 -8.20 3.69 11.14
C ASP A 657 -8.96 4.86 10.49
N ASN A 658 -9.31 4.76 9.23
CA ASN A 658 -9.96 5.81 8.44
C ASN A 658 -9.23 7.16 8.46
N SER A 659 -7.93 7.17 8.76
CA SER A 659 -7.13 8.38 8.96
C SER A 659 -6.38 8.77 7.69
N PHE A 660 -6.52 10.02 7.25
CA PHE A 660 -5.74 10.57 6.13
C PHE A 660 -4.23 10.61 6.48
N ALA A 661 -3.88 10.75 7.76
CA ALA A 661 -2.48 10.65 8.20
C ALA A 661 -1.87 9.27 7.93
N SER A 662 -2.67 8.20 7.97
CA SER A 662 -2.21 6.85 7.61
C SER A 662 -1.91 6.73 6.11
N ILE A 663 -2.65 7.47 5.24
CA ILE A 663 -2.34 7.58 3.81
C ILE A 663 -0.99 8.26 3.59
N THR A 664 -0.73 9.37 4.28
CA THR A 664 0.57 10.07 4.21
C THR A 664 1.71 9.17 4.69
N ARG A 665 1.49 8.39 5.75
CA ARG A 665 2.45 7.37 6.21
C ARG A 665 2.67 6.26 5.18
N ALA A 666 1.64 5.83 4.46
CA ALA A 666 1.80 4.85 3.38
C ALA A 666 2.71 5.38 2.26
N VAL A 667 2.59 6.67 1.89
CA VAL A 667 3.52 7.32 0.94
C VAL A 667 4.95 7.29 1.49
N MET A 668 5.15 7.68 2.74
CA MET A 668 6.47 7.65 3.38
C MET A 668 7.08 6.24 3.37
N TRP A 669 6.30 5.21 3.66
CA TRP A 669 6.74 3.82 3.61
C TRP A 669 7.12 3.39 2.19
N GLY A 670 6.30 3.73 1.20
CA GLY A 670 6.60 3.42 -0.20
C GLY A 670 7.87 4.10 -0.71
N ARG A 671 8.10 5.38 -0.35
CA ARG A 671 9.34 6.11 -0.66
C ARG A 671 10.55 5.50 0.05
N SER A 672 10.40 5.11 1.32
CA SER A 672 11.47 4.46 2.09
C SER A 672 11.81 3.08 1.54
N LEU A 673 10.80 2.30 1.11
CA LEU A 673 10.98 1.03 0.42
C LEU A 673 11.85 1.21 -0.83
N TYR A 674 11.50 2.16 -1.69
CA TYR A 674 12.24 2.44 -2.91
C TYR A 674 13.68 2.85 -2.62
N GLN A 675 13.90 3.71 -1.62
CA GLN A 675 15.24 4.11 -1.19
C GLN A 675 16.07 2.91 -0.69
N ASN A 676 15.46 1.98 0.06
CA ASN A 676 16.16 0.79 0.53
C ASN A 676 16.57 -0.13 -0.63
N ILE A 677 15.72 -0.25 -1.66
CA ILE A 677 16.05 -0.97 -2.88
C ILE A 677 17.20 -0.27 -3.62
N GLN A 678 17.17 1.06 -3.74
CA GLN A 678 18.27 1.83 -4.35
C GLN A 678 19.60 1.64 -3.62
N ARG A 679 19.58 1.61 -2.28
CA ARG A 679 20.77 1.34 -1.46
C ARG A 679 21.36 -0.03 -1.74
N PHE A 680 20.49 -1.04 -1.89
CA PHE A 680 20.95 -2.39 -2.25
C PHE A 680 21.56 -2.42 -3.67
N ILE A 681 20.89 -1.81 -4.64
CA ILE A 681 21.41 -1.72 -6.02
C ILE A 681 22.75 -1.01 -6.08
N LEU A 682 22.87 0.10 -5.36
CA LEU A 682 24.12 0.88 -5.26
C LEU A 682 25.24 0.01 -4.70
N PHE A 683 25.00 -0.72 -3.61
CA PHE A 683 25.93 -1.64 -3.00
C PHE A 683 26.34 -2.73 -4.00
N GLN A 684 25.38 -3.48 -4.53
CA GLN A 684 25.63 -4.63 -5.40
C GLN A 684 26.34 -4.25 -6.72
N LEU A 685 25.92 -3.17 -7.37
CA LEU A 685 26.56 -2.72 -8.60
C LEU A 685 27.99 -2.25 -8.35
N THR A 686 28.28 -1.69 -7.17
CA THR A 686 29.67 -1.35 -6.79
C THR A 686 30.50 -2.60 -6.65
N VAL A 687 30.01 -3.64 -5.94
CA VAL A 687 30.69 -4.94 -5.81
C VAL A 687 31.00 -5.52 -7.18
N ASN A 688 29.98 -5.63 -8.03
CA ASN A 688 30.11 -6.26 -9.34
C ASN A 688 31.06 -5.49 -10.27
N LEU A 689 30.99 -4.15 -10.27
CA LEU A 689 31.86 -3.31 -11.11
C LEU A 689 33.33 -3.44 -10.70
N VAL A 690 33.60 -3.45 -9.40
CA VAL A 690 34.97 -3.65 -8.86
C VAL A 690 35.49 -5.02 -9.25
N ALA A 691 34.71 -6.08 -8.99
CA ALA A 691 35.12 -7.45 -9.28
C ALA A 691 35.35 -7.68 -10.79
N CYS A 692 34.42 -7.23 -11.64
CA CYS A 692 34.57 -7.32 -13.11
C CYS A 692 35.82 -6.59 -13.59
N THR A 693 36.08 -5.39 -13.05
CA THR A 693 37.25 -4.60 -13.49
C THR A 693 38.56 -5.23 -13.05
N ILE A 694 38.62 -5.77 -11.83
CA ILE A 694 39.82 -6.46 -11.30
C ILE A 694 40.08 -7.77 -12.08
N VAL A 695 39.04 -8.56 -12.37
CA VAL A 695 39.17 -9.77 -13.21
C VAL A 695 39.64 -9.42 -14.61
N LEU A 696 39.08 -8.33 -15.20
CA LEU A 696 39.50 -7.84 -16.51
C LEU A 696 40.98 -7.42 -16.51
N ILE A 697 41.42 -6.64 -15.51
CA ILE A 697 42.84 -6.24 -15.38
C ILE A 697 43.72 -7.47 -15.25
N GLY A 698 43.33 -8.44 -14.39
CA GLY A 698 44.04 -9.71 -14.23
C GLY A 698 44.17 -10.48 -15.55
N ALA A 699 43.13 -10.55 -16.34
CA ALA A 699 43.12 -11.25 -17.62
C ALA A 699 44.14 -10.68 -18.64
N PHE A 700 44.40 -9.37 -18.62
CA PHE A 700 45.34 -8.68 -19.52
C PHE A 700 46.76 -8.55 -18.92
N THR A 701 46.93 -8.71 -17.63
CA THR A 701 48.25 -8.67 -16.98
C THR A 701 48.93 -10.05 -16.85
N GLY A 702 48.42 -11.06 -17.55
CA GLY A 702 48.97 -12.40 -17.64
C GLY A 702 48.72 -13.29 -16.41
N GLN A 703 47.76 -12.90 -15.60
CA GLN A 703 47.39 -13.64 -14.39
C GLN A 703 46.32 -14.70 -14.62
N GLN A 704 46.37 -15.79 -13.89
CA GLN A 704 45.19 -16.53 -13.49
C GLN A 704 44.26 -15.58 -12.74
N SER A 705 42.95 -15.80 -12.79
CA SER A 705 41.96 -14.89 -12.21
C SER A 705 42.31 -14.51 -10.75
N PRO A 706 42.43 -13.22 -10.39
CA PRO A 706 42.74 -12.80 -9.03
C PRO A 706 41.62 -13.16 -8.04
N LEU A 707 40.41 -13.45 -8.56
CA LEU A 707 39.26 -13.93 -7.84
C LEU A 707 38.71 -15.17 -8.55
N THR A 708 38.51 -16.28 -7.85
CA THR A 708 37.96 -17.50 -8.43
C THR A 708 36.46 -17.46 -8.55
N VAL A 709 35.87 -18.32 -9.40
CA VAL A 709 34.40 -18.44 -9.56
C VAL A 709 33.76 -18.74 -8.20
N THR A 710 34.31 -19.66 -7.45
CA THR A 710 33.77 -20.09 -6.14
C THR A 710 33.81 -18.97 -5.10
N GLN A 711 34.88 -18.17 -5.08
CA GLN A 711 34.97 -16.98 -4.22
C GLN A 711 33.95 -15.94 -4.59
N MET A 712 33.75 -15.70 -5.87
CA MET A 712 32.73 -14.75 -6.35
C MET A 712 31.31 -15.24 -6.13
N LEU A 713 31.05 -16.53 -6.26
CA LEU A 713 29.77 -17.11 -5.87
C LEU A 713 29.46 -16.91 -4.39
N TRP A 714 30.46 -17.04 -3.50
CA TRP A 714 30.30 -16.67 -2.09
C TRP A 714 29.87 -15.21 -1.92
N VAL A 715 30.53 -14.30 -2.61
CA VAL A 715 30.22 -12.85 -2.52
C VAL A 715 28.82 -12.57 -3.06
N ASN A 716 28.54 -12.97 -4.29
CA ASN A 716 27.32 -12.59 -5.00
C ASN A 716 26.08 -13.32 -4.47
N LEU A 717 26.21 -14.57 -4.03
CA LEU A 717 25.06 -15.38 -3.60
C LEU A 717 24.79 -15.28 -2.11
N ILE A 718 25.82 -15.38 -1.29
CA ILE A 718 25.65 -15.48 0.17
C ILE A 718 25.77 -14.10 0.80
N MET A 719 26.87 -13.38 0.55
CA MET A 719 27.05 -12.05 1.12
C MET A 719 25.97 -11.07 0.64
N ASP A 720 25.65 -11.07 -0.66
CA ASP A 720 24.62 -10.20 -1.23
C ASP A 720 23.22 -10.55 -0.73
N ALA A 721 22.92 -11.84 -0.47
CA ALA A 721 21.67 -12.24 0.15
C ALA A 721 21.49 -11.64 1.55
N PHE A 722 22.53 -11.69 2.37
CA PHE A 722 22.51 -11.08 3.70
C PHE A 722 22.55 -9.55 3.62
N ALA A 723 23.25 -8.96 2.68
CA ALA A 723 23.24 -7.52 2.42
C ALA A 723 21.84 -7.04 1.98
N ALA A 724 21.16 -7.82 1.12
CA ALA A 724 19.76 -7.56 0.74
C ALA A 724 18.85 -7.56 1.96
N LEU A 725 18.95 -8.55 2.83
CA LEU A 725 18.17 -8.61 4.08
C LEU A 725 18.51 -7.42 5.00
N ALA A 726 19.81 -7.09 5.13
CA ALA A 726 20.27 -5.99 5.96
C ALA A 726 19.65 -4.66 5.50
N LEU A 727 19.76 -4.32 4.20
CA LEU A 727 19.31 -3.06 3.64
C LEU A 727 17.76 -3.00 3.51
N ALA A 728 17.10 -4.10 3.17
CA ALA A 728 15.64 -4.19 3.17
C ALA A 728 15.02 -4.00 4.56
N SER A 729 15.75 -4.39 5.62
CA SER A 729 15.27 -4.28 7.01
C SER A 729 15.38 -2.88 7.60
N LEU A 730 15.97 -1.90 6.90
CA LEU A 730 16.15 -0.55 7.43
C LEU A 730 14.82 0.12 7.78
N PRO A 731 14.78 0.89 8.86
CA PRO A 731 13.59 1.65 9.26
C PRO A 731 13.25 2.74 8.25
N PRO A 732 12.00 3.28 8.29
CA PRO A 732 11.61 4.36 7.41
C PRO A 732 12.47 5.59 7.66
N ASN A 733 12.65 6.35 6.60
CA ASN A 733 13.34 7.63 6.65
C ASN A 733 12.35 8.77 6.42
N GLU A 734 11.99 9.52 7.44
CA GLU A 734 11.09 10.68 7.35
C GLU A 734 11.61 11.75 6.37
N ALA A 735 12.91 11.83 6.17
CA ALA A 735 13.51 12.77 5.23
C ALA A 735 13.06 12.54 3.77
N VAL A 736 12.55 11.34 3.43
CA VAL A 736 12.03 11.07 2.08
C VAL A 736 10.80 11.91 1.74
N MET A 737 10.07 12.41 2.75
CA MET A 737 8.93 13.29 2.55
C MET A 737 9.33 14.72 2.15
N ARG A 738 10.59 15.09 2.29
CA ARG A 738 11.12 16.40 1.79
C ARG A 738 11.42 16.37 0.29
N ASN A 739 11.50 15.18 -0.30
CA ASN A 739 11.79 15.00 -1.71
C ASN A 739 10.50 15.05 -2.55
N LYS A 740 10.59 15.59 -3.77
CA LYS A 740 9.49 15.54 -4.73
C LYS A 740 9.23 14.09 -5.16
N PRO A 741 7.98 13.74 -5.53
CA PRO A 741 7.67 12.42 -6.06
C PRO A 741 8.50 12.10 -7.31
N ARG A 742 8.92 10.86 -7.47
CA ARG A 742 9.58 10.37 -8.68
C ARG A 742 8.57 10.19 -9.81
N ARG A 743 9.03 10.32 -11.06
CA ARG A 743 8.22 9.92 -12.21
C ARG A 743 8.27 8.40 -12.39
N LEU A 744 7.20 7.79 -12.89
CA LEU A 744 7.14 6.33 -13.15
C LEU A 744 8.26 5.83 -14.05
N ASN A 745 8.67 6.63 -15.02
CA ASN A 745 9.69 6.29 -16.01
C ASN A 745 11.12 6.64 -15.57
N ASP A 746 11.30 7.25 -14.39
CA ASP A 746 12.63 7.56 -13.90
C ASP A 746 13.41 6.27 -13.64
N PHE A 747 14.63 6.20 -14.23
CA PHE A 747 15.46 5.02 -14.05
C PHE A 747 15.92 4.91 -12.60
N ILE A 748 15.92 3.69 -12.07
CA ILE A 748 16.19 3.44 -10.65
C ILE A 748 17.56 3.93 -10.20
N ILE A 749 18.53 3.94 -11.11
CA ILE A 749 19.86 4.51 -10.86
C ILE A 749 19.83 5.99 -11.20
N ASN A 750 19.71 6.83 -10.15
CA ASN A 750 19.77 8.26 -10.30
C ASN A 750 21.21 8.77 -10.54
N ARG A 751 21.36 10.07 -10.86
CA ARG A 751 22.66 10.67 -11.17
C ARG A 751 23.65 10.56 -9.99
N THR A 752 23.17 10.71 -8.77
CA THR A 752 23.99 10.63 -7.56
C THR A 752 24.50 9.20 -7.36
N MET A 753 23.63 8.21 -7.50
CA MET A 753 24.02 6.79 -7.44
C MET A 753 25.08 6.45 -8.51
N LYS A 754 24.87 6.91 -9.75
CA LYS A 754 25.82 6.65 -10.83
C LYS A 754 27.23 7.15 -10.49
N TRP A 755 27.35 8.39 -10.00
CA TRP A 755 28.65 8.93 -9.62
C TRP A 755 29.22 8.26 -8.38
N PHE A 756 28.40 7.84 -7.42
CA PHE A 756 28.84 7.08 -6.26
C PHE A 756 29.40 5.72 -6.69
N ILE A 757 28.65 4.95 -7.50
CA ILE A 757 29.06 3.63 -7.98
C ILE A 757 30.41 3.74 -8.73
N ILE A 758 30.51 4.64 -9.70
CA ILE A 758 31.73 4.80 -10.49
C ILE A 758 32.90 5.28 -9.63
N GLY A 759 32.68 6.28 -8.77
CA GLY A 759 33.73 6.88 -7.95
C GLY A 759 34.29 5.90 -6.91
N VAL A 760 33.40 5.24 -6.16
CA VAL A 760 33.81 4.26 -5.16
C VAL A 760 34.48 3.05 -5.82
N SER A 761 33.90 2.55 -6.92
CA SER A 761 34.52 1.43 -7.68
C SER A 761 35.90 1.78 -8.20
N ALA A 762 36.09 3.00 -8.73
CA ALA A 762 37.41 3.42 -9.23
C ALA A 762 38.45 3.44 -8.09
N VAL A 763 38.09 3.96 -6.92
CA VAL A 763 38.97 3.95 -5.74
C VAL A 763 39.31 2.52 -5.32
N PHE A 764 38.30 1.64 -5.23
CA PHE A 764 38.52 0.24 -4.83
C PHE A 764 39.41 -0.50 -5.84
N VAL A 765 39.17 -0.29 -7.14
CA VAL A 765 40.01 -0.91 -8.19
C VAL A 765 41.43 -0.46 -8.07
N VAL A 766 41.70 0.85 -7.86
CA VAL A 766 43.07 1.35 -7.69
C VAL A 766 43.72 0.74 -6.47
N VAL A 767 43.05 0.72 -5.32
CA VAL A 767 43.59 0.15 -4.07
C VAL A 767 43.82 -1.35 -4.22
N LEU A 768 42.90 -2.10 -4.78
CA LEU A 768 43.03 -3.54 -4.99
C LEU A 768 44.12 -3.86 -6.03
N PHE A 769 44.18 -3.09 -7.10
CA PHE A 769 45.28 -3.27 -8.09
C PHE A 769 46.65 -3.05 -7.45
N GLY A 770 46.84 -1.98 -6.67
CA GLY A 770 48.07 -1.75 -5.95
C GLY A 770 48.41 -2.87 -4.97
N PHE A 771 47.38 -3.34 -4.23
CA PHE A 771 47.57 -4.46 -3.30
C PHE A 771 47.92 -5.77 -4.02
N MET A 772 47.29 -6.04 -5.15
CA MET A 772 47.64 -7.17 -6.01
C MET A 772 49.08 -7.11 -6.47
N GLN A 773 49.56 -5.96 -6.97
CA GLN A 773 50.96 -5.80 -7.40
C GLN A 773 51.94 -5.93 -6.23
N TYR A 774 51.59 -5.41 -5.05
CA TYR A 774 52.39 -5.57 -3.82
C TYR A 774 52.55 -7.07 -3.46
N LEU A 775 51.45 -7.83 -3.42
CA LEU A 775 51.47 -9.27 -3.11
C LEU A 775 52.32 -10.06 -4.11
N LYS A 776 52.17 -9.77 -5.41
CA LYS A 776 52.97 -10.39 -6.46
C LYS A 776 54.45 -10.10 -6.32
N ALA A 777 54.84 -8.89 -5.98
CA ALA A 777 56.23 -8.46 -5.88
C ALA A 777 56.92 -9.08 -4.68
N ASN A 778 56.20 -9.31 -3.56
CA ASN A 778 56.78 -9.71 -2.29
C ASN A 778 56.47 -11.15 -1.91
N GLN A 779 55.47 -11.84 -2.47
CA GLN A 779 55.01 -13.20 -2.16
C GLN A 779 55.01 -13.46 -0.63
N VAL A 780 54.10 -12.85 0.07
CA VAL A 780 54.12 -12.76 1.53
C VAL A 780 53.51 -13.98 2.20
N ASP A 781 54.10 -14.41 3.32
CA ASP A 781 53.53 -15.41 4.24
C ASP A 781 52.83 -14.74 5.44
N SER A 782 52.94 -13.41 5.58
CA SER A 782 52.31 -12.56 6.59
C SER A 782 52.44 -11.09 6.21
N LEU A 783 51.50 -10.26 6.64
CA LEU A 783 51.56 -8.82 6.48
C LEU A 783 52.44 -8.11 7.53
N ASP A 784 53.23 -8.86 8.34
CA ASP A 784 54.11 -8.27 9.38
C ASP A 784 55.15 -7.29 8.79
N GLY A 785 55.56 -7.49 7.52
CA GLY A 785 56.48 -6.65 6.78
C GLY A 785 55.85 -5.56 5.93
N PHE A 786 54.53 -5.39 5.96
CA PHE A 786 53.85 -4.39 5.12
C PHE A 786 54.29 -2.97 5.46
N ASN A 787 54.73 -2.23 4.46
CA ASN A 787 55.01 -0.80 4.56
C ASN A 787 54.42 -0.03 3.35
N LEU A 788 54.02 1.22 3.59
CA LEU A 788 53.42 2.08 2.57
C LEU A 788 54.36 2.49 1.41
N PRO A 789 55.67 2.78 1.64
CA PRO A 789 56.59 3.04 0.54
C PRO A 789 56.69 1.90 -0.46
N ASP A 790 56.82 0.65 -0.03
CA ASP A 790 56.89 -0.53 -0.89
C ASP A 790 55.56 -0.79 -1.59
N PHE A 791 54.44 -0.53 -0.92
CA PHE A 791 53.11 -0.57 -1.56
C PHE A 791 53.02 0.40 -2.74
N PHE A 792 53.44 1.66 -2.56
CA PHE A 792 53.40 2.65 -3.65
C PHE A 792 54.47 2.32 -4.74
N ALA A 793 55.63 1.81 -4.38
CA ALA A 793 56.66 1.40 -5.34
C ALA A 793 56.16 0.23 -6.23
N SER A 794 55.34 -0.69 -5.66
CA SER A 794 54.78 -1.84 -6.35
C SER A 794 53.80 -1.45 -7.45
N PHE A 795 53.13 -0.29 -7.38
CA PHE A 795 52.23 0.20 -8.43
C PHE A 795 52.85 0.32 -9.81
N LEU A 796 54.14 0.63 -9.86
CA LEU A 796 54.91 0.83 -11.10
C LEU A 796 55.75 -0.40 -11.48
N ASN A 797 55.84 -1.40 -10.58
CA ASN A 797 56.60 -2.62 -10.78
C ASN A 797 55.66 -3.77 -11.20
N PHE A 798 55.46 -3.93 -12.50
CA PHE A 798 54.65 -5.04 -13.04
C PHE A 798 55.41 -6.36 -12.92
N SER A 799 55.24 -7.03 -11.76
CA SER A 799 55.76 -8.38 -11.55
C SER A 799 54.96 -9.41 -12.36
N ASN A 800 55.67 -10.32 -13.05
CA ASN A 800 55.05 -11.47 -13.75
C ASN A 800 54.92 -12.69 -12.79
N ALA A 801 55.27 -12.56 -11.51
CA ALA A 801 55.10 -13.63 -10.53
C ALA A 801 53.61 -13.93 -10.30
N GLU A 802 53.27 -15.18 -10.10
CA GLU A 802 51.91 -15.59 -9.68
C GLU A 802 51.78 -15.42 -8.16
N MET A 803 50.57 -15.07 -7.69
CA MET A 803 50.28 -14.99 -6.25
C MET A 803 50.23 -16.40 -5.66
N ASN A 804 50.85 -16.58 -4.49
CA ASN A 804 50.74 -17.83 -3.77
C ASN A 804 49.35 -18.00 -3.12
N ALA A 805 48.99 -19.15 -2.57
CA ALA A 805 47.67 -19.39 -1.96
C ALA A 805 47.37 -18.44 -0.78
N TYR A 806 48.38 -18.00 -0.04
CA TYR A 806 48.23 -17.03 1.05
C TYR A 806 47.93 -15.64 0.51
N ASP A 807 48.62 -15.21 -0.55
CA ASP A 807 48.39 -13.93 -1.24
C ASP A 807 46.99 -13.85 -1.81
N VAL A 808 46.51 -14.93 -2.47
CA VAL A 808 45.14 -15.00 -2.99
C VAL A 808 44.11 -14.87 -1.86
N THR A 809 44.35 -15.52 -0.72
CA THR A 809 43.47 -15.44 0.45
C THR A 809 43.44 -14.04 1.07
N LEU A 810 44.60 -13.38 1.18
CA LEU A 810 44.73 -12.00 1.64
C LEU A 810 43.95 -11.05 0.70
N PHE A 811 44.14 -11.22 -0.60
CA PHE A 811 43.50 -10.41 -1.63
C PHE A 811 41.97 -10.56 -1.59
N PHE A 812 41.49 -11.80 -1.57
CA PHE A 812 40.07 -12.11 -1.46
C PHE A 812 39.46 -11.54 -0.18
N THR A 813 40.13 -11.76 0.97
CA THR A 813 39.64 -11.25 2.26
C THR A 813 39.62 -9.72 2.30
N PHE A 814 40.61 -9.05 1.74
CA PHE A 814 40.66 -7.60 1.64
C PHE A 814 39.51 -7.06 0.74
N PHE A 815 39.27 -7.71 -0.42
CA PHE A 815 38.17 -7.40 -1.30
C PHE A 815 36.82 -7.48 -0.54
N VAL A 816 36.55 -8.56 0.18
CA VAL A 816 35.30 -8.75 0.94
C VAL A 816 35.19 -7.71 2.06
N MET A 817 36.27 -7.41 2.77
CA MET A 817 36.25 -6.41 3.86
C MET A 817 36.01 -4.99 3.35
N LEU A 818 36.52 -4.61 2.18
CA LEU A 818 36.18 -3.33 1.54
C LEU A 818 34.68 -3.24 1.26
N GLN A 819 34.08 -4.30 0.70
CA GLN A 819 32.65 -4.34 0.43
C GLN A 819 31.82 -4.37 1.72
N PHE A 820 32.28 -5.07 2.75
CA PHE A 820 31.63 -5.07 4.05
C PHE A 820 31.49 -3.65 4.64
N TRP A 821 32.55 -2.84 4.61
CA TRP A 821 32.48 -1.45 5.07
C TRP A 821 31.66 -0.57 4.14
N ASN A 822 31.66 -0.85 2.83
CA ASN A 822 30.80 -0.17 1.86
C ASN A 822 29.30 -0.40 2.10
N LEU A 823 28.93 -1.52 2.74
CA LEU A 823 27.55 -1.78 3.17
C LEU A 823 27.04 -0.71 4.15
N PHE A 824 27.92 -0.19 5.02
CA PHE A 824 27.58 0.91 5.93
C PHE A 824 27.43 2.24 5.19
N ASN A 825 28.24 2.50 4.17
CA ASN A 825 28.07 3.66 3.30
C ASN A 825 26.76 3.58 2.53
N ALA A 826 26.39 2.42 2.03
CA ALA A 826 25.10 2.20 1.38
C ALA A 826 23.92 2.44 2.34
N LYS A 827 24.04 2.02 3.62
CA LYS A 827 23.02 2.29 4.65
C LYS A 827 22.76 3.79 4.83
N SER A 828 23.81 4.61 4.83
CA SER A 828 23.73 6.07 5.04
C SER A 828 23.42 6.85 3.76
N PHE A 829 23.40 6.22 2.59
CA PHE A 829 23.18 6.87 1.30
C PHE A 829 21.82 7.62 1.27
N GLU A 830 21.86 8.89 0.86
CA GLU A 830 20.68 9.79 0.82
C GLU A 830 19.87 9.80 2.13
N SER A 831 20.57 9.79 3.27
CA SER A 831 19.96 9.88 4.60
C SER A 831 20.62 10.95 5.47
N ASP A 832 19.90 11.39 6.51
CA ASP A 832 20.43 12.37 7.47
C ASP A 832 21.20 11.73 8.63
N TYR A 833 21.49 10.42 8.59
CA TYR A 833 22.11 9.68 9.68
C TYR A 833 23.36 8.91 9.25
N SER A 834 24.29 8.70 10.19
CA SER A 834 25.51 7.91 10.02
C SER A 834 25.22 6.43 9.80
N GLY A 835 26.07 5.73 9.06
CA GLY A 835 26.04 4.28 8.91
C GLY A 835 25.97 3.51 10.23
N PHE A 836 26.59 4.04 11.29
CA PHE A 836 26.60 3.44 12.62
C PHE A 836 25.44 3.85 13.52
N SER A 837 24.59 4.80 13.11
CA SER A 837 23.47 5.27 13.91
C SER A 837 22.28 4.31 13.88
N ARG A 838 21.24 4.60 14.71
CA ARG A 838 20.00 3.84 14.82
C ARG A 838 20.20 2.35 15.09
N LEU A 839 21.09 2.00 16.03
CA LEU A 839 21.40 0.61 16.41
C LEU A 839 20.14 -0.16 16.86
N ARG A 840 19.28 0.47 17.65
CA ARG A 840 18.06 -0.17 18.18
C ARG A 840 17.03 -0.47 17.08
N ASP A 841 16.90 0.42 16.11
CA ASP A 841 15.92 0.32 15.02
C ASP A 841 16.41 -0.54 13.86
N SER A 842 17.74 -0.73 13.75
CA SER A 842 18.41 -1.48 12.68
C SER A 842 19.06 -2.77 13.17
N LYS A 843 18.49 -3.44 14.18
CA LYS A 843 19.04 -4.68 14.77
C LYS A 843 19.35 -5.75 13.72
N VAL A 844 18.44 -5.94 12.77
CA VAL A 844 18.59 -6.94 11.70
C VAL A 844 19.78 -6.59 10.82
N PHE A 845 20.02 -5.32 10.49
CA PHE A 845 21.19 -4.87 9.73
C PHE A 845 22.49 -5.25 10.42
N PHE A 846 22.63 -4.94 11.69
CA PHE A 846 23.88 -5.24 12.43
C PHE A 846 24.07 -6.73 12.67
N LEU A 847 22.98 -7.48 12.89
CA LEU A 847 23.04 -8.94 13.01
C LEU A 847 23.50 -9.58 11.71
N THR A 848 22.94 -9.18 10.58
CA THR A 848 23.33 -9.71 9.26
C THR A 848 24.75 -9.30 8.87
N ALA A 849 25.18 -8.07 9.21
CA ALA A 849 26.56 -7.64 9.05
C ALA A 849 27.53 -8.52 9.87
N ALA A 850 27.17 -8.84 11.12
CA ALA A 850 27.96 -9.76 11.94
C ALA A 850 28.03 -11.18 11.33
N ILE A 851 26.90 -11.69 10.79
CA ILE A 851 26.85 -12.98 10.10
C ILE A 851 27.78 -13.00 8.87
N ILE A 852 27.85 -11.91 8.10
CA ILE A 852 28.75 -11.79 6.94
C ILE A 852 30.21 -11.93 7.39
N ILE A 853 30.62 -11.24 8.47
CA ILE A 853 32.01 -11.36 9.00
C ILE A 853 32.27 -12.76 9.49
N VAL A 854 31.41 -13.33 10.29
CA VAL A 854 31.56 -14.69 10.81
C VAL A 854 31.66 -15.69 9.65
N GLY A 855 30.79 -15.54 8.65
CA GLY A 855 30.81 -16.35 7.44
C GLY A 855 32.14 -16.25 6.69
N GLN A 856 32.68 -15.03 6.54
CA GLN A 856 33.99 -14.81 5.90
C GLN A 856 35.11 -15.47 6.69
N VAL A 857 35.13 -15.37 8.01
CA VAL A 857 36.12 -16.04 8.86
C VAL A 857 36.02 -17.56 8.71
N LEU A 858 34.81 -18.12 8.74
CA LEU A 858 34.60 -19.56 8.57
C LEU A 858 35.07 -20.07 7.21
N ILE A 859 34.77 -19.34 6.15
CA ILE A 859 35.19 -19.71 4.80
C ILE A 859 36.72 -19.67 4.63
N VAL A 860 37.37 -18.61 5.09
CA VAL A 860 38.84 -18.50 5.02
C VAL A 860 39.50 -19.56 5.86
N THR A 861 38.89 -19.98 6.99
CA THR A 861 39.46 -20.99 7.87
C THR A 861 39.24 -22.40 7.37
N PHE A 862 38.10 -22.74 6.82
CA PHE A 862 37.67 -24.10 6.50
C PHE A 862 37.44 -24.37 5.01
N GLY A 863 37.49 -23.34 4.14
CA GLY A 863 37.19 -23.45 2.70
C GLY A 863 38.21 -24.23 1.88
N GLY A 864 39.46 -24.20 2.32
CA GLY A 864 40.57 -25.00 1.74
C GLY A 864 40.68 -24.87 0.20
N GLU A 865 41.03 -25.99 -0.43
CA GLU A 865 41.22 -26.04 -1.90
C GLU A 865 39.93 -25.74 -2.70
N MET A 866 38.76 -26.00 -2.15
CA MET A 866 37.47 -25.75 -2.83
C MET A 866 37.24 -24.26 -3.10
N LEU A 867 37.65 -23.40 -2.20
CA LEU A 867 37.51 -21.94 -2.32
C LEU A 867 38.86 -21.26 -2.62
N ASN A 868 39.89 -22.05 -2.84
CA ASN A 868 41.27 -21.59 -3.04
C ASN A 868 41.69 -20.60 -1.95
N VAL A 869 41.53 -21.02 -0.68
CA VAL A 869 41.89 -20.23 0.51
C VAL A 869 42.69 -21.04 1.50
N VAL A 870 43.50 -20.36 2.28
CA VAL A 870 44.28 -20.92 3.40
C VAL A 870 43.98 -20.09 4.66
N PRO A 871 44.05 -20.70 5.87
CA PRO A 871 43.78 -19.96 7.11
C PRO A 871 44.76 -18.79 7.30
N LEU A 872 44.20 -17.62 7.59
CA LEU A 872 44.99 -16.41 7.88
C LEU A 872 45.28 -16.27 9.36
N GLY A 873 46.45 -15.71 9.67
CA GLY A 873 46.82 -15.35 11.02
C GLY A 873 45.91 -14.23 11.61
N TRP A 874 45.64 -14.26 12.92
CA TRP A 874 44.79 -13.27 13.57
C TRP A 874 45.30 -11.81 13.44
N LYS A 875 46.62 -11.62 13.33
CA LYS A 875 47.24 -10.30 13.10
C LYS A 875 46.91 -9.77 11.72
N ASP A 876 46.90 -10.62 10.70
CA ASP A 876 46.59 -10.22 9.33
C ASP A 876 45.10 -9.92 9.16
N TRP A 877 44.23 -10.67 9.85
CA TRP A 877 42.82 -10.30 9.98
C TRP A 877 42.64 -8.89 10.55
N LEU A 878 43.32 -8.58 11.66
CA LEU A 878 43.24 -7.27 12.30
C LEU A 878 43.70 -6.13 11.36
N ARG A 879 44.81 -6.35 10.65
CA ARG A 879 45.35 -5.38 9.69
C ARG A 879 44.39 -5.15 8.52
N LEU A 880 43.85 -6.20 7.95
CA LEU A 880 42.87 -6.12 6.85
C LEU A 880 41.60 -5.38 7.27
N ILE A 881 41.08 -5.68 8.46
CA ILE A 881 39.91 -5.01 9.02
C ILE A 881 40.16 -3.50 9.23
N ILE A 882 41.34 -3.15 9.82
CA ILE A 882 41.69 -1.74 10.06
C ILE A 882 41.92 -1.01 8.74
N ALA A 883 42.71 -1.57 7.83
CA ALA A 883 43.00 -0.94 6.53
C ALA A 883 41.73 -0.74 5.69
N SER A 884 40.88 -1.74 5.59
CA SER A 884 39.64 -1.66 4.86
C SER A 884 38.62 -0.70 5.50
N SER A 885 38.66 -0.49 6.82
CA SER A 885 37.72 0.41 7.52
C SER A 885 37.85 1.89 7.08
N ALA A 886 38.97 2.27 6.45
CA ALA A 886 39.15 3.59 5.86
C ALA A 886 37.97 3.98 4.93
N VAL A 887 37.36 3.00 4.28
CA VAL A 887 36.19 3.18 3.38
C VAL A 887 35.02 3.80 4.10
N VAL A 888 34.66 3.31 5.27
CA VAL A 888 33.54 3.82 6.03
C VAL A 888 33.84 5.19 6.65
N TRP A 889 35.08 5.41 7.12
CA TRP A 889 35.48 6.70 7.69
C TRP A 889 35.52 7.82 6.65
N ILE A 890 35.99 7.52 5.44
CA ILE A 890 35.94 8.46 4.31
C ILE A 890 34.48 8.74 3.94
N GLY A 891 33.65 7.71 3.88
CA GLY A 891 32.21 7.85 3.63
C GLY A 891 31.51 8.73 4.67
N GLU A 892 31.78 8.53 5.96
CA GLU A 892 31.24 9.34 7.05
C GLU A 892 31.71 10.82 6.96
N LEU A 893 32.98 11.03 6.59
CA LEU A 893 33.50 12.40 6.40
C LEU A 893 32.80 13.13 5.23
N VAL A 894 32.66 12.47 4.10
CA VAL A 894 31.92 13.01 2.95
C VAL A 894 30.47 13.32 3.35
N HIS A 895 29.85 12.41 4.07
CA HIS A 895 28.48 12.59 4.55
C HIS A 895 28.35 13.77 5.52
N LEU A 896 29.32 13.96 6.43
CA LEU A 896 29.37 15.11 7.33
C LEU A 896 29.49 16.44 6.56
N VAL A 897 30.37 16.50 5.55
CA VAL A 897 30.56 17.68 4.72
C VAL A 897 29.27 18.03 3.95
N LEU A 898 28.58 17.03 3.40
CA LEU A 898 27.31 17.25 2.68
C LEU A 898 26.22 17.76 3.63
N ARG A 899 26.12 17.21 4.84
CA ARG A 899 25.17 17.72 5.87
C ARG A 899 25.43 19.18 6.24
N LEU A 900 26.70 19.54 6.42
CA LEU A 900 27.06 20.92 6.76
C LEU A 900 26.70 21.90 5.64
N LYS A 901 26.82 21.48 4.38
CA LYS A 901 26.39 22.29 3.22
C LYS A 901 24.86 22.46 3.19
N HIS A 902 24.09 21.40 3.43
CA HIS A 902 22.62 21.45 3.46
C HIS A 902 22.05 22.26 4.64
N LYS A 903 22.76 22.36 5.76
CA LYS A 903 22.35 23.24 6.87
C LYS A 903 22.61 24.72 6.61
N LYS A 904 23.48 25.07 5.65
CA LYS A 904 23.80 26.46 5.29
C LYS A 904 22.98 26.99 4.10
N ALA A 905 22.36 26.11 3.33
CA ALA A 905 21.41 26.42 2.27
C ALA A 905 19.95 26.31 2.79
#